data_66c22ac559ef8eb77285cbf7fc6e27b2
#
_entry.id   66c22ac559ef8eb77285cbf7fc6e27b2
#
_cell.length_a   1.000
_cell.length_b   1.000
_cell.length_c   1.000
_cell.angle_alpha   90.00
_cell.angle_beta   90.00
_cell.angle_gamma   90.00
#
_symmetry.space_group_name_H-M   'P 1'
#
loop_
_entity.id
_entity.type
_entity.pdbx_description
1 polymer ?
#
loop_
_entity_poly.entity_id
_entity_poly.type
_entity_poly.pdbx_seq_one_letter_code
_entity_poly.pdbx_strand_id
1 'polypeptide(L)'
;MISQFSPRVSEVLALSREEATRLASNTVGPEHLLLGILRGSGGPVNELFARHNTDIEAMRAQLEELAKAHAQHEPMANNEMALNEMANNILKLAVLEARIQNTQTVDVQHLLLAMLHDRVDNGAKQVLESNNLNYEDTLAYLQKRAMPSQDSLGLSDDEEDEPMPGSNGAQRNERAQATQTAKGNGKTPILDSFSTDLTQAAMEDKLDPVVGREREILRVTEILSRRKKNNPIIIGEPGVGKSAIVEGLAQLIAKRKTSPVLFNKRIVSLDMAGMVAGTKYRGQFEERIRGLLKEIENNSDIIVFIDEIHTIIGAGSTPGSMDAANIMKPALARGTIQCVGATTLDEYRNSIEKDGALERRFQKVILEPTTADETLQILENIKDRYERHHHVAYTEDALRACVKLTERYVTDRAFPDKAIDALDEVGAKVHLQHVEVPPAIVEKEKELDEAKLKKQNAVVNQNYELAANYRDMQVRLEKELEELNHEWAFGDNDNRQPVTEKEVAEVVSIMTGVPVQRMAETEGVRLKGMANELKQAVVAQDAAIEKMTKAILRNRVGLKEPNHPIGVFMFLGPTGVGKTYLAKKLAQFMFGSDDALIRVDMSEYTESFNVSRLVGAPPGYVGYEEGGQLTERVRRKPYSIVLLDEIEKAHGNVFNLLLQVLDEGRLTDGNGRLVDFRNTVIIMTSNAGTRQLKEFGRGVGFNTGGALGLNMNEKDKEYARAIIQKSLSKQFAPEFLNRLDEIITFDQLDLEAINRIIDIELKGLYKRVEDLGYHLEITPEAKNFVASKGYDVQFGARPLKRAIQTYIEDLLAERILSDELALGDTIVIDKCPDKEELSVKETTAS
;
A
#
# COMPACT_ATOMS: atom_id res chain seq x y z
N MET A 1 -12.80 -9.64 -13.63
CA MET A 1 -12.18 -8.72 -14.61
C MET A 1 -13.27 -8.20 -15.54
N ILE A 2 -13.62 -6.90 -15.45
CA ILE A 2 -14.51 -6.27 -16.44
C ILE A 2 -13.60 -5.82 -17.56
N SER A 3 -13.60 -6.49 -18.68
CA SER A 3 -12.67 -6.19 -19.78
C SER A 3 -13.28 -6.22 -21.18
N GLN A 4 -14.61 -6.15 -21.32
CA GLN A 4 -15.20 -6.10 -22.65
C GLN A 4 -16.27 -4.99 -22.73
N PHE A 5 -16.07 -4.09 -23.69
CA PHE A 5 -17.12 -3.19 -24.15
C PHE A 5 -18.18 -3.99 -24.90
N SER A 6 -19.46 -3.62 -24.73
CA SER A 6 -20.53 -4.24 -25.47
C SER A 6 -20.37 -3.95 -26.99
N PRO A 7 -20.91 -4.80 -27.86
CA PRO A 7 -20.90 -4.53 -29.31
C PRO A 7 -21.48 -3.16 -29.66
N ARG A 8 -22.44 -2.68 -28.88
CA ARG A 8 -23.04 -1.33 -29.06
C ARG A 8 -22.09 -0.20 -28.75
N VAL A 9 -21.25 -0.33 -27.72
CA VAL A 9 -20.23 0.67 -27.43
C VAL A 9 -19.17 0.70 -28.53
N SER A 10 -18.80 -0.45 -29.06
CA SER A 10 -17.87 -0.52 -30.20
C SER A 10 -18.45 0.15 -31.46
N GLU A 11 -19.76 -0.01 -31.71
CA GLU A 11 -20.47 0.70 -32.76
C GLU A 11 -20.50 2.22 -32.55
N VAL A 12 -20.81 2.66 -31.32
CA VAL A 12 -20.78 4.10 -30.96
C VAL A 12 -19.40 4.69 -31.16
N LEU A 13 -18.33 3.99 -30.78
CA LEU A 13 -16.96 4.46 -31.03
C LEU A 13 -16.62 4.56 -32.53
N ALA A 14 -17.10 3.63 -33.34
CA ALA A 14 -16.93 3.72 -34.79
C ALA A 14 -17.69 4.94 -35.38
N LEU A 15 -18.96 5.13 -34.99
CA LEU A 15 -19.76 6.30 -35.39
C LEU A 15 -19.16 7.62 -34.91
N SER A 16 -18.57 7.64 -33.70
CA SER A 16 -17.89 8.82 -33.16
C SER A 16 -16.67 9.23 -34.01
N ARG A 17 -15.93 8.25 -34.52
CA ARG A 17 -14.81 8.50 -35.45
C ARG A 17 -15.31 9.04 -36.83
N GLU A 18 -16.40 8.49 -37.32
CA GLU A 18 -17.03 9.01 -38.55
C GLU A 18 -17.49 10.47 -38.37
N GLU A 19 -18.13 10.79 -37.24
CA GLU A 19 -18.55 12.16 -36.93
C GLU A 19 -17.36 13.11 -36.76
N ALA A 20 -16.28 12.69 -36.11
CA ALA A 20 -15.07 13.48 -36.01
C ALA A 20 -14.44 13.74 -37.37
N THR A 21 -14.45 12.74 -38.29
CA THR A 21 -14.01 12.90 -39.68
C THR A 21 -14.90 13.88 -40.43
N ARG A 22 -16.23 13.77 -40.29
CA ARG A 22 -17.21 14.67 -40.93
C ARG A 22 -17.03 16.14 -40.49
N LEU A 23 -16.69 16.34 -39.22
CA LEU A 23 -16.49 17.68 -38.63
C LEU A 23 -15.03 18.19 -38.77
N ALA A 24 -14.18 17.46 -39.50
CA ALA A 24 -12.77 17.79 -39.73
C ALA A 24 -11.95 18.00 -38.45
N SER A 25 -12.28 17.22 -37.38
CA SER A 25 -11.56 17.20 -36.13
C SER A 25 -10.40 16.20 -36.19
N ASN A 26 -9.24 16.55 -35.60
CA ASN A 26 -8.05 15.69 -35.60
C ASN A 26 -8.11 14.58 -34.55
N THR A 27 -8.98 14.70 -33.56
CA THR A 27 -9.16 13.74 -32.46
C THR A 27 -10.64 13.57 -32.14
N VAL A 28 -10.99 12.41 -31.56
CA VAL A 28 -12.35 12.15 -31.07
C VAL A 28 -12.45 12.69 -29.64
N GLY A 29 -13.27 13.72 -29.43
CA GLY A 29 -13.58 14.32 -28.15
C GLY A 29 -14.93 13.84 -27.56
N PRO A 30 -15.31 14.32 -26.37
CA PRO A 30 -16.58 14.02 -25.70
C PRO A 30 -17.81 14.34 -26.57
N GLU A 31 -17.77 15.43 -27.33
CA GLU A 31 -18.83 15.86 -28.23
C GLU A 31 -19.06 14.83 -29.32
N HIS A 32 -17.98 14.27 -29.89
CA HIS A 32 -18.04 13.24 -30.91
C HIS A 32 -18.58 11.91 -30.35
N LEU A 33 -18.24 11.58 -29.10
CA LEU A 33 -18.78 10.40 -28.44
C LEU A 33 -20.30 10.52 -28.25
N LEU A 34 -20.78 11.69 -27.82
CA LEU A 34 -22.24 11.92 -27.67
C LEU A 34 -22.95 11.93 -29.02
N LEU A 35 -22.37 12.53 -30.08
CA LEU A 35 -22.88 12.45 -31.44
C LEU A 35 -22.98 11.00 -31.93
N GLY A 36 -21.98 10.15 -31.60
CA GLY A 36 -22.02 8.71 -31.88
C GLY A 36 -23.17 8.00 -31.18
N ILE A 37 -23.46 8.35 -29.91
CA ILE A 37 -24.61 7.83 -29.17
C ILE A 37 -25.95 8.25 -29.80
N LEU A 38 -26.07 9.52 -30.18
CA LEU A 38 -27.30 10.04 -30.80
C LEU A 38 -27.58 9.44 -32.20
N ARG A 39 -26.53 9.00 -32.90
CA ARG A 39 -26.63 8.35 -34.20
C ARG A 39 -26.90 6.86 -34.11
N GLY A 40 -26.50 6.22 -33.02
CA GLY A 40 -26.73 4.79 -32.76
C GLY A 40 -28.21 4.47 -32.60
N SER A 41 -28.66 3.41 -33.25
CA SER A 41 -30.08 3.04 -33.25
C SER A 41 -30.41 2.07 -32.13
N GLY A 42 -31.33 2.46 -31.21
CA GLY A 42 -31.99 1.58 -30.24
C GLY A 42 -31.22 1.42 -28.90
N GLY A 43 -31.97 1.25 -27.82
CA GLY A 43 -31.44 0.98 -26.47
C GLY A 43 -32.03 1.87 -25.39
N PRO A 44 -31.67 1.62 -24.13
CA PRO A 44 -32.23 2.35 -22.97
C PRO A 44 -32.00 3.86 -23.02
N VAL A 45 -30.95 4.29 -23.68
CA VAL A 45 -30.53 5.71 -23.80
C VAL A 45 -31.46 6.46 -24.76
N ASN A 46 -31.85 5.86 -25.87
CA ASN A 46 -32.78 6.50 -26.83
C ASN A 46 -34.19 6.66 -26.25
N GLU A 47 -34.63 5.69 -25.44
CA GLU A 47 -35.92 5.78 -24.74
C GLU A 47 -35.86 6.86 -23.63
N LEU A 48 -34.73 7.05 -22.99
CA LEU A 48 -34.51 8.14 -22.03
C LEU A 48 -34.67 9.51 -22.71
N PHE A 49 -34.06 9.70 -23.89
CA PHE A 49 -34.21 10.94 -24.67
C PHE A 49 -35.66 11.18 -25.10
N ALA A 50 -36.37 10.12 -25.56
CA ALA A 50 -37.77 10.21 -25.93
C ALA A 50 -38.67 10.60 -24.76
N ARG A 51 -38.40 10.08 -23.56
CA ARG A 51 -39.19 10.40 -22.35
C ARG A 51 -38.99 11.84 -21.87
N HIS A 52 -37.79 12.39 -21.97
CA HIS A 52 -37.51 13.79 -21.61
C HIS A 52 -37.94 14.77 -22.70
N ASN A 53 -38.62 14.29 -23.76
CA ASN A 53 -39.06 15.09 -24.89
C ASN A 53 -37.92 15.92 -25.51
N THR A 54 -36.67 15.34 -25.49
CA THR A 54 -35.46 16.03 -25.94
C THR A 54 -35.45 16.14 -27.45
N ASP A 55 -35.26 17.36 -27.98
CA ASP A 55 -35.09 17.57 -29.40
C ASP A 55 -33.67 17.12 -29.83
N ILE A 56 -33.61 15.90 -30.37
CA ILE A 56 -32.35 15.28 -30.79
C ILE A 56 -31.67 16.09 -31.90
N GLU A 57 -32.45 16.73 -32.81
CA GLU A 57 -31.88 17.55 -33.90
C GLU A 57 -31.26 18.84 -33.36
N ALA A 58 -31.94 19.51 -32.41
CA ALA A 58 -31.39 20.67 -31.72
C ALA A 58 -30.13 20.34 -30.91
N MET A 59 -30.13 19.24 -30.19
CA MET A 59 -28.97 18.74 -29.40
C MET A 59 -27.77 18.44 -30.32
N ARG A 60 -28.04 17.81 -31.46
CA ARG A 60 -27.04 17.52 -32.47
C ARG A 60 -26.41 18.78 -33.03
N ALA A 61 -27.23 19.78 -33.37
CA ALA A 61 -26.74 21.06 -33.91
C ALA A 61 -25.82 21.78 -32.89
N GLN A 62 -26.19 21.78 -31.61
CA GLN A 62 -25.36 22.34 -30.52
C GLN A 62 -24.01 21.62 -30.36
N LEU A 63 -24.01 20.29 -30.42
CA LEU A 63 -22.78 19.50 -30.36
C LEU A 63 -21.87 19.71 -31.55
N GLU A 64 -22.45 19.88 -32.78
CA GLU A 64 -21.68 20.16 -33.98
C GLU A 64 -21.03 21.55 -33.93
N GLU A 65 -21.69 22.53 -33.32
CA GLU A 65 -21.14 23.88 -33.13
C GLU A 65 -19.98 23.86 -32.12
N LEU A 66 -20.15 23.17 -31.00
CA LEU A 66 -19.10 22.99 -29.98
C LEU A 66 -17.90 22.22 -30.53
N ALA A 67 -18.13 21.13 -31.24
CA ALA A 67 -17.06 20.34 -31.85
C ALA A 67 -16.25 21.17 -32.87
N LYS A 68 -16.89 22.03 -33.66
CA LYS A 68 -16.20 22.95 -34.57
C LYS A 68 -15.41 24.03 -33.85
N ALA A 69 -15.90 24.51 -32.70
CA ALA A 69 -15.19 25.50 -31.87
C ALA A 69 -13.91 24.94 -31.24
N HIS A 70 -13.89 23.66 -30.93
CA HIS A 70 -12.73 22.95 -30.32
C HIS A 70 -11.79 22.31 -31.34
N ALA A 71 -12.08 22.36 -32.64
CA ALA A 71 -11.25 21.79 -33.70
C ALA A 71 -9.92 22.55 -33.81
N GLN A 72 -8.81 21.96 -33.35
CA GLN A 72 -7.46 22.48 -33.58
C GLN A 72 -6.98 22.08 -34.97
N HIS A 73 -6.62 23.06 -35.79
CA HIS A 73 -6.13 22.89 -37.17
C HIS A 73 -4.61 22.65 -37.16
N GLU A 74 -4.16 21.41 -36.88
CA GLU A 74 -2.81 20.98 -37.22
C GLU A 74 -2.84 19.77 -38.18
N PRO A 75 -1.93 19.68 -39.17
CA PRO A 75 -1.97 18.62 -40.17
C PRO A 75 -1.55 17.26 -39.56
N MET A 76 -2.34 16.23 -39.88
CA MET A 76 -2.12 14.86 -39.42
C MET A 76 -0.96 14.17 -40.14
N ALA A 77 -0.12 13.44 -39.35
CA ALA A 77 0.95 12.58 -39.86
C ALA A 77 0.58 11.07 -39.91
N ASN A 78 -0.52 10.60 -39.30
CA ASN A 78 -0.91 9.19 -39.30
C ASN A 78 -2.44 9.00 -39.44
N ASN A 79 -2.83 7.95 -40.18
CA ASN A 79 -4.19 7.64 -40.65
C ASN A 79 -5.12 7.04 -39.57
N GLU A 80 -4.78 7.04 -38.26
CA GLU A 80 -5.62 6.55 -37.17
C GLU A 80 -6.06 7.71 -36.26
N MET A 81 -7.39 7.98 -36.29
CA MET A 81 -8.00 9.02 -35.48
C MET A 81 -8.01 8.61 -34.00
N ALA A 82 -7.14 9.19 -33.17
CA ALA A 82 -6.99 8.92 -31.76
C ALA A 82 -8.06 9.61 -30.91
N LEU A 83 -8.40 9.00 -29.77
CA LEU A 83 -9.23 9.62 -28.75
C LEU A 83 -8.42 10.69 -28.01
N ASN A 84 -9.00 11.85 -27.76
CA ASN A 84 -8.37 12.85 -26.91
C ASN A 84 -8.35 12.41 -25.43
N GLU A 85 -7.62 13.13 -24.58
CA GLU A 85 -7.46 12.79 -23.17
C GLU A 85 -8.80 12.77 -22.39
N MET A 86 -9.71 13.70 -22.70
CA MET A 86 -11.04 13.76 -22.08
C MET A 86 -11.91 12.56 -22.47
N ALA A 87 -11.94 12.18 -23.73
CA ALA A 87 -12.68 11.01 -24.20
C ALA A 87 -12.12 9.70 -23.60
N ASN A 88 -10.79 9.59 -23.46
CA ASN A 88 -10.16 8.47 -22.79
C ASN A 88 -10.54 8.40 -21.30
N ASN A 89 -10.64 9.53 -20.61
CA ASN A 89 -11.07 9.58 -19.23
C ASN A 89 -12.53 9.18 -19.06
N ILE A 90 -13.42 9.61 -19.96
CA ILE A 90 -14.82 9.18 -19.98
C ILE A 90 -14.94 7.65 -20.16
N LEU A 91 -14.14 7.04 -21.03
CA LEU A 91 -14.14 5.59 -21.17
C LEU A 91 -13.67 4.85 -19.90
N LYS A 92 -12.65 5.38 -19.22
CA LYS A 92 -12.21 4.83 -17.92
C LYS A 92 -13.30 4.96 -16.84
N LEU A 93 -13.99 6.10 -16.79
CA LEU A 93 -15.11 6.31 -15.88
C LEU A 93 -16.29 5.39 -16.22
N ALA A 94 -16.59 5.14 -17.48
CA ALA A 94 -17.63 4.19 -17.89
C ALA A 94 -17.37 2.76 -17.40
N VAL A 95 -16.09 2.36 -17.32
CA VAL A 95 -15.70 1.08 -16.68
C VAL A 95 -15.98 1.09 -15.18
N LEU A 96 -15.75 2.23 -14.50
CA LEU A 96 -16.08 2.37 -13.08
C LEU A 96 -17.59 2.36 -12.84
N GLU A 97 -18.38 3.05 -13.67
CA GLU A 97 -19.84 3.04 -13.62
C GLU A 97 -20.43 1.62 -13.80
N ALA A 98 -19.89 0.85 -14.74
CA ALA A 98 -20.28 -0.54 -14.94
C ALA A 98 -19.99 -1.41 -13.69
N ARG A 99 -18.89 -1.14 -12.99
CA ARG A 99 -18.56 -1.82 -11.71
C ARG A 99 -19.52 -1.44 -10.59
N ILE A 100 -19.85 -0.16 -10.47
CA ILE A 100 -20.81 0.34 -9.46
C ILE A 100 -22.19 -0.30 -9.68
N GLN A 101 -22.60 -0.52 -10.94
CA GLN A 101 -23.86 -1.15 -11.30
C GLN A 101 -23.79 -2.70 -11.33
N ASN A 102 -22.65 -3.29 -10.95
CA ASN A 102 -22.47 -4.74 -10.90
C ASN A 102 -22.70 -5.46 -12.24
N THR A 103 -22.40 -4.79 -13.38
CA THR A 103 -22.53 -5.35 -14.72
C THR A 103 -21.19 -5.94 -15.21
N GLN A 104 -21.26 -7.05 -15.97
CA GLN A 104 -20.05 -7.69 -16.49
C GLN A 104 -19.47 -7.02 -17.73
N THR A 105 -20.27 -6.21 -18.44
CA THR A 105 -19.88 -5.52 -19.67
C THR A 105 -20.21 -4.03 -19.61
N VAL A 106 -19.36 -3.20 -20.20
CA VAL A 106 -19.61 -1.76 -20.35
C VAL A 106 -20.56 -1.52 -21.51
N ASP A 107 -21.74 -0.95 -21.26
CA ASP A 107 -22.74 -0.61 -22.30
C ASP A 107 -22.90 0.91 -22.43
N VAL A 108 -23.64 1.37 -23.45
CA VAL A 108 -23.86 2.76 -23.82
C VAL A 108 -24.41 3.60 -22.64
N GLN A 109 -25.25 3.00 -21.80
CA GLN A 109 -25.75 3.65 -20.58
C GLN A 109 -24.66 4.05 -19.60
N HIS A 110 -23.61 3.25 -19.46
CA HIS A 110 -22.46 3.56 -18.58
C HIS A 110 -21.61 4.68 -19.19
N LEU A 111 -21.55 4.75 -20.52
CA LEU A 111 -20.86 5.83 -21.22
C LEU A 111 -21.57 7.17 -21.02
N LEU A 112 -22.91 7.19 -21.12
CA LEU A 112 -23.73 8.37 -20.86
C LEU A 112 -23.60 8.86 -19.39
N LEU A 113 -23.66 7.95 -18.42
CA LEU A 113 -23.46 8.28 -17.01
C LEU A 113 -22.07 8.83 -16.74
N ALA A 114 -21.04 8.25 -17.37
CA ALA A 114 -19.67 8.74 -17.24
C ALA A 114 -19.48 10.16 -17.79
N MET A 115 -20.18 10.52 -18.85
CA MET A 115 -20.18 11.89 -19.37
C MET A 115 -20.83 12.88 -18.42
N LEU A 116 -21.91 12.49 -17.76
CA LEU A 116 -22.63 13.32 -16.78
C LEU A 116 -21.88 13.43 -15.44
N HIS A 117 -21.11 12.40 -15.05
CA HIS A 117 -20.38 12.33 -13.77
C HIS A 117 -19.01 13.01 -13.83
N ASP A 118 -18.47 13.33 -15.00
CA ASP A 118 -17.17 13.96 -15.15
C ASP A 118 -17.10 15.28 -14.38
N ARG A 119 -16.06 15.40 -13.55
CA ARG A 119 -15.78 16.61 -12.78
C ARG A 119 -15.21 17.75 -13.62
N VAL A 120 -14.71 17.42 -14.80
CA VAL A 120 -14.23 18.41 -15.76
C VAL A 120 -15.40 18.82 -16.65
N ASP A 121 -15.63 20.12 -16.74
CA ASP A 121 -16.68 20.69 -17.59
C ASP A 121 -16.34 20.35 -19.05
N ASN A 122 -17.16 19.52 -19.69
CA ASN A 122 -16.98 19.10 -21.08
C ASN A 122 -18.22 19.49 -21.92
N GLY A 123 -18.02 19.73 -23.21
CA GLY A 123 -19.09 20.19 -24.09
C GLY A 123 -20.28 19.22 -24.17
N ALA A 124 -20.05 17.91 -24.07
CA ALA A 124 -21.12 16.92 -24.05
C ALA A 124 -22.00 17.03 -22.80
N LYS A 125 -21.41 17.26 -21.63
CA LYS A 125 -22.12 17.46 -20.37
C LYS A 125 -22.96 18.73 -20.40
N GLN A 126 -22.41 19.85 -20.87
CA GLN A 126 -23.15 21.11 -20.96
C GLN A 126 -24.42 20.97 -21.83
N VAL A 127 -24.32 20.24 -22.95
CA VAL A 127 -25.48 20.00 -23.82
C VAL A 127 -26.48 19.06 -23.16
N LEU A 128 -26.04 18.02 -22.45
CA LEU A 128 -26.95 17.12 -21.71
C LEU A 128 -27.69 17.85 -20.59
N GLU A 129 -26.99 18.63 -19.77
CA GLU A 129 -27.58 19.40 -18.67
C GLU A 129 -28.53 20.52 -19.16
N SER A 130 -28.21 21.18 -20.31
CA SER A 130 -29.12 22.18 -20.92
C SER A 130 -30.43 21.57 -21.42
N ASN A 131 -30.45 20.26 -21.67
CA ASN A 131 -31.63 19.48 -22.04
C ASN A 131 -32.28 18.76 -20.84
N ASN A 132 -32.05 19.22 -19.61
CA ASN A 132 -32.58 18.69 -18.36
C ASN A 132 -32.18 17.21 -18.07
N LEU A 133 -31.06 16.75 -18.58
CA LEU A 133 -30.52 15.44 -18.30
C LEU A 133 -29.38 15.60 -17.28
N ASN A 134 -29.62 15.27 -16.03
CA ASN A 134 -28.62 15.26 -14.99
C ASN A 134 -28.24 13.82 -14.60
N TYR A 135 -27.16 13.66 -13.87
CA TYR A 135 -26.64 12.35 -13.46
C TYR A 135 -27.65 11.56 -12.61
N GLU A 136 -28.25 12.21 -11.61
CA GLU A 136 -29.13 11.55 -10.63
C GLU A 136 -30.42 11.01 -11.30
N ASP A 137 -31.08 11.81 -12.13
CA ASP A 137 -32.33 11.41 -12.82
C ASP A 137 -32.05 10.32 -13.86
N THR A 138 -30.93 10.44 -14.59
CA THR A 138 -30.51 9.44 -15.58
C THR A 138 -30.20 8.10 -14.88
N LEU A 139 -29.47 8.12 -13.76
CA LEU A 139 -29.17 6.92 -12.98
C LEU A 139 -30.44 6.27 -12.42
N ALA A 140 -31.35 7.07 -11.84
CA ALA A 140 -32.61 6.59 -11.29
C ALA A 140 -33.49 5.90 -12.36
N TYR A 141 -33.53 6.47 -13.56
CA TYR A 141 -34.26 5.89 -14.68
C TYR A 141 -33.69 4.53 -15.13
N LEU A 142 -32.37 4.47 -15.31
CA LEU A 142 -31.69 3.25 -15.75
C LEU A 142 -31.75 2.13 -14.71
N GLN A 143 -31.65 2.45 -13.41
CA GLN A 143 -31.81 1.49 -12.32
C GLN A 143 -33.23 0.94 -12.20
N LYS A 144 -34.25 1.77 -12.41
CA LYS A 144 -35.67 1.35 -12.36
C LYS A 144 -36.01 0.33 -13.44
N ARG A 145 -35.30 0.32 -14.55
CA ARG A 145 -35.49 -0.61 -15.67
C ARG A 145 -34.69 -1.91 -15.54
N ALA A 146 -33.61 -1.93 -14.74
CA ALA A 146 -32.85 -3.15 -14.46
C ALA A 146 -33.61 -4.16 -13.57
N MET A 147 -34.78 -3.76 -13.01
CA MET A 147 -35.72 -4.68 -12.36
C MET A 147 -36.72 -5.22 -13.39
N PRO A 148 -36.92 -6.55 -13.51
CA PRO A 148 -37.89 -7.11 -14.41
C PRO A 148 -39.32 -6.73 -13.97
N SER A 149 -40.02 -5.92 -14.78
CA SER A 149 -41.43 -5.58 -14.63
C SER A 149 -42.33 -6.77 -14.90
N GLN A 150 -42.99 -7.26 -13.85
CA GLN A 150 -44.27 -7.96 -14.01
C GLN A 150 -45.36 -6.89 -14.03
N ASP A 151 -45.94 -6.63 -15.21
CA ASP A 151 -47.32 -6.21 -15.35
C ASP A 151 -47.70 -6.20 -16.82
N SER A 152 -48.50 -7.17 -17.15
CA SER A 152 -49.45 -7.09 -18.27
C SER A 152 -50.77 -7.59 -17.73
N LEU A 153 -51.70 -6.67 -17.45
CA LEU A 153 -53.13 -6.84 -17.75
C LEU A 153 -53.93 -5.66 -17.16
N GLY A 154 -54.30 -4.78 -18.01
CA GLY A 154 -55.59 -4.21 -18.33
C GLY A 154 -56.34 -3.34 -17.29
N LEU A 155 -56.72 -2.18 -17.80
CA LEU A 155 -57.92 -1.38 -17.59
C LEU A 155 -57.89 -0.21 -16.59
N SER A 156 -57.74 0.96 -17.14
CA SER A 156 -58.68 2.17 -17.19
C SER A 156 -59.15 2.81 -15.88
N ASP A 157 -58.80 4.04 -15.84
CA ASP A 157 -59.61 5.28 -15.60
C ASP A 157 -60.00 5.70 -14.16
N ASP A 158 -59.60 6.92 -13.90
CA ASP A 158 -60.31 8.11 -13.39
C ASP A 158 -60.44 8.38 -11.89
N GLU A 159 -59.94 9.62 -11.59
CA GLU A 159 -60.45 10.70 -10.75
C GLU A 159 -60.43 10.66 -9.22
N GLU A 160 -59.67 11.60 -8.72
CA GLU A 160 -59.90 12.66 -7.71
C GLU A 160 -60.62 12.37 -6.34
N ASP A 161 -60.06 12.97 -5.33
CA ASP A 161 -60.62 13.61 -4.14
C ASP A 161 -60.47 12.98 -2.76
N GLU A 162 -59.86 13.76 -1.86
CA GLU A 162 -59.82 13.72 -0.38
C GLU A 162 -61.19 13.99 0.29
N PRO A 163 -61.36 14.02 1.62
CA PRO A 163 -60.74 13.34 2.76
C PRO A 163 -61.67 12.74 3.84
N MET A 164 -61.16 11.81 4.67
CA MET A 164 -61.42 11.53 6.12
C MET A 164 -62.88 11.56 6.73
N PRO A 165 -63.22 10.88 7.86
CA PRO A 165 -62.56 9.84 8.67
C PRO A 165 -63.53 8.70 9.18
N GLY A 166 -62.92 7.62 9.73
CA GLY A 166 -63.62 6.89 10.80
C GLY A 166 -63.81 5.40 10.68
N SER A 167 -63.21 4.67 11.62
CA SER A 167 -63.70 3.48 12.35
C SER A 167 -63.65 2.08 11.72
N ASN A 168 -62.86 1.26 12.45
CA ASN A 168 -63.09 -0.14 12.83
C ASN A 168 -63.04 -1.27 11.79
N GLY A 169 -62.07 -2.14 12.04
CA GLY A 169 -62.34 -3.55 12.13
C GLY A 169 -61.88 -4.46 10.98
N ALA A 170 -61.03 -5.40 11.35
CA ALA A 170 -60.85 -6.73 10.79
C ALA A 170 -59.68 -6.97 9.80
N GLN A 171 -58.71 -7.67 10.33
CA GLN A 171 -57.85 -8.70 9.71
C GLN A 171 -57.97 -8.87 8.20
N ARG A 172 -56.88 -8.68 7.50
CA ARG A 172 -56.48 -9.57 6.39
C ARG A 172 -54.97 -9.59 6.19
N ASN A 173 -54.47 -10.79 6.19
CA ASN A 173 -53.10 -11.19 5.81
C ASN A 173 -52.76 -10.71 4.41
N GLU A 174 -51.61 -10.08 4.25
CA GLU A 174 -50.90 -10.08 2.97
C GLU A 174 -49.47 -10.56 3.17
N ARG A 175 -49.26 -11.73 2.57
CA ARG A 175 -47.96 -12.37 2.34
C ARG A 175 -47.16 -11.52 1.37
N ALA A 176 -46.05 -10.96 1.81
CA ALA A 176 -44.96 -10.61 0.94
C ALA A 176 -44.03 -11.83 0.84
N GLN A 177 -43.98 -12.42 -0.34
CA GLN A 177 -42.98 -13.46 -0.68
C GLN A 177 -41.61 -12.82 -0.84
N ALA A 178 -40.76 -13.05 0.13
CA ALA A 178 -39.33 -12.88 -0.05
C ALA A 178 -38.76 -14.16 -0.69
N THR A 179 -37.94 -13.95 -1.68
CA THR A 179 -37.19 -14.95 -2.44
C THR A 179 -36.35 -15.82 -1.53
N GLN A 180 -36.55 -17.12 -1.62
CA GLN A 180 -35.79 -18.12 -0.87
C GLN A 180 -34.36 -18.24 -1.36
N THR A 181 -33.42 -18.00 -0.47
CA THR A 181 -32.16 -18.72 -0.42
C THR A 181 -31.79 -18.94 1.06
N ALA A 182 -31.57 -20.23 1.38
CA ALA A 182 -31.16 -20.79 2.66
C ALA A 182 -32.27 -21.04 3.71
N LYS A 183 -32.42 -22.31 4.03
CA LYS A 183 -33.21 -22.85 5.13
C LYS A 183 -32.62 -22.43 6.47
N GLY A 184 -33.15 -21.35 7.06
CA GLY A 184 -32.94 -20.97 8.45
C GLY A 184 -34.24 -21.26 9.24
N ASN A 185 -34.10 -21.72 10.45
CA ASN A 185 -35.19 -22.03 11.39
C ASN A 185 -35.97 -20.75 11.73
N GLY A 186 -37.09 -20.52 11.11
CA GLY A 186 -37.93 -19.34 10.94
C GLY A 186 -38.36 -18.49 12.18
N LYS A 187 -37.53 -18.34 13.22
CA LYS A 187 -37.87 -17.51 14.39
C LYS A 187 -37.20 -16.10 14.39
N THR A 188 -36.17 -15.86 13.58
CA THR A 188 -35.36 -14.65 13.61
C THR A 188 -34.99 -14.15 12.22
N PRO A 189 -35.93 -13.72 11.36
CA PRO A 189 -35.68 -13.40 9.96
C PRO A 189 -34.78 -12.14 9.77
N ILE A 190 -34.89 -11.13 10.62
CA ILE A 190 -34.07 -9.92 10.54
C ILE A 190 -32.65 -10.22 10.97
N LEU A 191 -32.49 -10.94 12.08
CA LEU A 191 -31.19 -11.34 12.60
C LEU A 191 -30.44 -12.21 11.59
N ASP A 192 -31.11 -13.22 11.03
CA ASP A 192 -30.49 -14.14 10.07
C ASP A 192 -30.09 -13.46 8.75
N SER A 193 -30.68 -12.29 8.43
CA SER A 193 -30.34 -11.53 7.22
C SER A 193 -29.06 -10.66 7.38
N PHE A 194 -28.71 -10.27 8.61
CA PHE A 194 -27.61 -9.35 8.91
C PHE A 194 -26.58 -9.94 9.88
N SER A 195 -26.52 -11.25 9.97
CA SER A 195 -25.60 -11.91 10.88
C SER A 195 -25.17 -13.29 10.39
N THR A 196 -24.02 -13.73 10.91
CA THR A 196 -23.47 -15.08 10.69
C THR A 196 -23.59 -15.89 11.98
N ASP A 197 -24.16 -17.08 11.92
CA ASP A 197 -24.24 -17.98 13.05
C ASP A 197 -22.95 -18.75 13.25
N LEU A 198 -22.17 -18.32 14.25
CA LEU A 198 -20.88 -18.94 14.59
C LEU A 198 -21.08 -20.36 15.21
N THR A 199 -22.17 -20.58 15.93
CA THR A 199 -22.43 -21.90 16.54
C THR A 199 -22.79 -22.92 15.47
N GLN A 200 -23.56 -22.53 14.47
CA GLN A 200 -23.83 -23.38 13.31
C GLN A 200 -22.60 -23.65 12.48
N ALA A 201 -21.78 -22.61 12.20
CA ALA A 201 -20.51 -22.76 11.50
C ALA A 201 -19.56 -23.70 12.25
N ALA A 202 -19.55 -23.66 13.60
CA ALA A 202 -18.80 -24.58 14.45
C ALA A 202 -19.31 -26.04 14.34
N MET A 203 -20.62 -26.25 14.21
CA MET A 203 -21.20 -27.58 14.01
C MET A 203 -20.86 -28.14 12.62
N GLU A 204 -20.75 -27.28 11.62
CA GLU A 204 -20.36 -27.61 10.24
C GLU A 204 -18.84 -27.72 10.03
N ASP A 205 -18.06 -27.59 11.10
CA ASP A 205 -16.58 -27.62 11.13
C ASP A 205 -15.90 -26.61 10.17
N LYS A 206 -16.55 -25.45 9.98
CA LYS A 206 -16.06 -24.37 9.12
C LYS A 206 -15.12 -23.41 9.84
N LEU A 207 -15.07 -23.41 11.19
CA LEU A 207 -14.26 -22.51 11.98
C LEU A 207 -12.87 -23.11 12.27
N ASP A 208 -11.85 -22.28 12.27
CA ASP A 208 -10.50 -22.71 12.61
C ASP A 208 -10.34 -23.11 14.07
N PRO A 209 -9.51 -24.12 14.39
CA PRO A 209 -9.30 -24.53 15.76
C PRO A 209 -8.57 -23.43 16.53
N VAL A 210 -9.10 -23.09 17.70
CA VAL A 210 -8.51 -22.08 18.59
C VAL A 210 -7.65 -22.76 19.64
N VAL A 211 -6.39 -22.35 19.70
CA VAL A 211 -5.35 -22.92 20.56
C VAL A 211 -4.71 -21.83 21.43
N GLY A 212 -4.38 -22.14 22.66
CA GLY A 212 -3.62 -21.24 23.55
C GLY A 212 -4.43 -20.10 24.18
N ARG A 213 -5.78 -20.13 24.05
CA ARG A 213 -6.68 -19.08 24.55
C ARG A 213 -7.71 -19.59 25.58
N GLU A 214 -7.43 -20.71 26.20
CA GLU A 214 -8.35 -21.38 27.14
C GLU A 214 -8.68 -20.48 28.36
N ARG A 215 -7.74 -19.67 28.82
CA ARG A 215 -7.94 -18.77 29.96
C ARG A 215 -8.90 -17.64 29.63
N GLU A 216 -8.72 -17.03 28.46
CA GLU A 216 -9.54 -15.93 27.98
C GLU A 216 -10.95 -16.41 27.64
N ILE A 217 -11.09 -17.58 26.99
CA ILE A 217 -12.39 -18.21 26.70
C ILE A 217 -13.11 -18.56 27.99
N LEU A 218 -12.40 -19.14 29.02
CA LEU A 218 -12.97 -19.41 30.33
C LEU A 218 -13.46 -18.10 30.97
N ARG A 219 -12.67 -17.02 30.88
CA ARG A 219 -13.03 -15.73 31.46
C ARG A 219 -14.28 -15.12 30.78
N VAL A 220 -14.38 -15.21 29.46
CA VAL A 220 -15.59 -14.80 28.70
C VAL A 220 -16.78 -15.64 29.13
N THR A 221 -16.62 -16.97 29.29
CA THR A 221 -17.65 -17.92 29.79
C THR A 221 -18.13 -17.56 31.20
N GLU A 222 -17.21 -17.25 32.12
CA GLU A 222 -17.52 -16.80 33.47
C GLU A 222 -18.37 -15.53 33.48
N ILE A 223 -17.98 -14.54 32.64
CA ILE A 223 -18.70 -13.27 32.56
C ILE A 223 -20.11 -13.49 31.99
N LEU A 224 -20.26 -14.26 30.91
CA LEU A 224 -21.56 -14.59 30.31
C LEU A 224 -22.47 -15.33 31.25
N SER A 225 -21.93 -16.11 32.18
CA SER A 225 -22.68 -16.87 33.19
C SER A 225 -23.12 -16.03 34.41
N ARG A 226 -22.75 -14.75 34.48
CA ARG A 226 -23.13 -13.85 35.60
C ARG A 226 -24.57 -13.40 35.47
N ARG A 227 -25.19 -13.12 36.61
CA ARG A 227 -26.57 -12.59 36.66
C ARG A 227 -26.67 -11.11 36.24
N LYS A 228 -25.61 -10.33 36.49
CA LYS A 228 -25.50 -8.91 36.11
C LYS A 228 -24.12 -8.63 35.58
N LYS A 229 -23.95 -7.64 34.72
CA LYS A 229 -22.69 -7.33 34.02
C LYS A 229 -22.17 -8.55 33.26
N ASN A 230 -23.08 -9.18 32.52
CA ASN A 230 -22.85 -10.42 31.77
C ASN A 230 -22.45 -10.18 30.30
N ASN A 231 -21.97 -8.97 29.98
CA ASN A 231 -21.49 -8.63 28.66
C ASN A 231 -19.96 -8.46 28.70
N PRO A 232 -19.16 -9.40 28.19
CA PRO A 232 -17.74 -9.23 28.06
C PRO A 232 -17.40 -8.30 26.90
N ILE A 233 -16.33 -7.51 27.07
CA ILE A 233 -15.68 -6.78 26.01
C ILE A 233 -14.22 -7.19 25.91
N ILE A 234 -13.82 -7.73 24.77
CA ILE A 234 -12.47 -8.20 24.47
C ILE A 234 -11.69 -7.00 23.93
N ILE A 235 -10.61 -6.66 24.62
CA ILE A 235 -9.79 -5.50 24.28
C ILE A 235 -8.38 -6.00 23.95
N GLY A 236 -7.87 -5.65 22.78
CA GLY A 236 -6.53 -6.03 22.36
C GLY A 236 -6.12 -5.36 21.06
N GLU A 237 -4.84 -5.41 20.76
CA GLU A 237 -4.31 -4.86 19.51
C GLU A 237 -4.92 -5.55 18.27
N PRO A 238 -4.86 -4.90 17.08
CA PRO A 238 -5.22 -5.57 15.84
C PRO A 238 -4.40 -6.84 15.62
N GLY A 239 -5.04 -7.93 15.19
CA GLY A 239 -4.35 -9.17 14.87
C GLY A 239 -4.05 -10.10 16.05
N VAL A 240 -4.46 -9.79 17.32
CA VAL A 240 -4.23 -10.68 18.47
C VAL A 240 -5.21 -11.86 18.57
N GLY A 241 -6.21 -11.95 17.65
CA GLY A 241 -7.19 -13.04 17.64
C GLY A 241 -8.42 -12.79 18.51
N LYS A 242 -8.93 -11.54 18.60
CA LYS A 242 -10.14 -11.19 19.34
C LYS A 242 -11.37 -12.00 18.90
N SER A 243 -11.62 -12.10 17.61
CA SER A 243 -12.73 -12.83 17.02
C SER A 243 -12.58 -14.35 17.23
N ALA A 244 -11.35 -14.86 17.17
CA ALA A 244 -11.02 -16.28 17.41
C ALA A 244 -11.46 -16.77 18.81
N ILE A 245 -11.42 -15.91 19.85
CA ILE A 245 -11.93 -16.28 21.19
C ILE A 245 -13.42 -16.61 21.15
N VAL A 246 -14.19 -15.82 20.40
CA VAL A 246 -15.64 -16.02 20.28
C VAL A 246 -15.95 -17.25 19.44
N GLU A 247 -15.18 -17.48 18.38
CA GLU A 247 -15.25 -18.69 17.56
C GLU A 247 -14.89 -19.94 18.38
N GLY A 248 -13.84 -19.86 19.20
CA GLY A 248 -13.47 -20.93 20.13
C GLY A 248 -14.57 -21.21 21.15
N LEU A 249 -15.22 -20.18 21.67
CA LEU A 249 -16.38 -20.36 22.55
C LEU A 249 -17.55 -21.03 21.81
N ALA A 250 -17.82 -20.66 20.56
CA ALA A 250 -18.84 -21.29 19.72
C ALA A 250 -18.53 -22.79 19.51
N GLN A 251 -17.27 -23.15 19.26
CA GLN A 251 -16.83 -24.55 19.15
C GLN A 251 -17.01 -25.32 20.46
N LEU A 252 -16.71 -24.70 21.61
CA LEU A 252 -16.91 -25.33 22.91
C LEU A 252 -18.41 -25.55 23.22
N ILE A 253 -19.28 -24.63 22.82
CA ILE A 253 -20.73 -24.77 22.93
C ILE A 253 -21.21 -25.93 22.03
N ALA A 254 -20.80 -25.94 20.76
CA ALA A 254 -21.14 -27.00 19.81
C ALA A 254 -20.73 -28.39 20.30
N LYS A 255 -19.51 -28.50 20.88
CA LYS A 255 -18.96 -29.74 21.47
C LYS A 255 -19.49 -30.03 22.87
N ARG A 256 -20.36 -29.17 23.45
CA ARG A 256 -20.86 -29.25 24.85
C ARG A 256 -19.75 -29.34 25.89
N LYS A 257 -18.62 -28.72 25.68
CA LYS A 257 -17.46 -28.68 26.61
C LYS A 257 -17.34 -27.35 27.37
N THR A 258 -18.48 -26.70 27.64
CA THR A 258 -18.56 -25.44 28.38
C THR A 258 -19.53 -25.52 29.54
N SER A 259 -19.82 -24.41 30.23
CA SER A 259 -20.79 -24.34 31.31
C SER A 259 -22.20 -24.79 30.86
N PRO A 260 -22.94 -25.59 31.66
CA PRO A 260 -24.30 -26.00 31.35
C PRO A 260 -25.25 -24.85 31.00
N VAL A 261 -25.00 -23.66 31.54
CA VAL A 261 -25.79 -22.44 31.27
C VAL A 261 -25.70 -22.00 29.79
N LEU A 262 -24.61 -22.41 29.11
CA LEU A 262 -24.35 -22.03 27.72
C LEU A 262 -24.65 -23.14 26.70
N PHE A 263 -25.02 -24.35 27.11
CA PHE A 263 -25.18 -25.50 26.20
C PHE A 263 -26.16 -25.29 25.04
N ASN A 264 -27.19 -24.49 25.25
CA ASN A 264 -28.23 -24.24 24.22
C ASN A 264 -28.16 -22.82 23.68
N LYS A 265 -27.05 -22.10 23.95
CA LYS A 265 -26.87 -20.75 23.44
C LYS A 265 -26.36 -20.77 22.01
N ARG A 266 -26.84 -19.82 21.23
CA ARG A 266 -26.47 -19.56 19.86
C ARG A 266 -25.66 -18.26 19.78
N ILE A 267 -24.42 -18.30 19.33
CA ILE A 267 -23.58 -17.11 19.13
C ILE A 267 -23.75 -16.65 17.70
N VAL A 268 -24.11 -15.40 17.54
CA VAL A 268 -24.40 -14.79 16.25
C VAL A 268 -23.55 -13.54 16.06
N SER A 269 -22.71 -13.53 15.05
CA SER A 269 -21.87 -12.37 14.68
C SER A 269 -22.66 -11.37 13.84
N LEU A 270 -22.81 -10.15 14.33
CA LEU A 270 -23.61 -9.11 13.71
C LEU A 270 -22.79 -8.29 12.72
N ASP A 271 -23.27 -8.17 11.48
CA ASP A 271 -22.70 -7.29 10.45
C ASP A 271 -23.29 -5.87 10.56
N MET A 272 -22.58 -5.00 11.28
CA MET A 272 -22.97 -3.61 11.45
C MET A 272 -22.88 -2.81 10.14
N ALA A 273 -21.94 -3.13 9.28
CA ALA A 273 -21.77 -2.46 8.00
C ALA A 273 -22.92 -2.78 7.04
N GLY A 274 -23.34 -4.06 6.97
CA GLY A 274 -24.49 -4.52 6.19
C GLY A 274 -25.81 -3.92 6.68
N MET A 275 -25.95 -3.66 7.98
CA MET A 275 -27.14 -3.02 8.54
C MET A 275 -27.27 -1.55 8.15
N VAL A 276 -26.16 -0.83 7.98
CA VAL A 276 -26.14 0.56 7.52
C VAL A 276 -26.28 0.65 6.00
N ALA A 277 -25.73 -0.33 5.28
CA ALA A 277 -25.76 -0.38 3.83
C ALA A 277 -27.20 -0.43 3.29
N GLY A 278 -27.49 0.37 2.26
CA GLY A 278 -28.80 0.40 1.60
C GLY A 278 -29.89 1.16 2.37
N THR A 279 -29.61 1.78 3.50
CA THR A 279 -30.57 2.67 4.18
C THR A 279 -30.46 4.10 3.60
N LYS A 280 -31.42 4.48 2.75
CA LYS A 280 -31.48 5.86 2.19
C LYS A 280 -31.94 6.89 3.22
N TYR A 281 -32.69 6.44 4.23
CA TYR A 281 -33.24 7.28 5.28
C TYR A 281 -32.89 6.73 6.66
N ARG A 282 -32.49 7.61 7.56
CA ARG A 282 -32.10 7.32 8.94
C ARG A 282 -33.15 6.46 9.70
N GLY A 283 -34.44 6.72 9.53
CA GLY A 283 -35.52 5.95 10.17
C GLY A 283 -35.51 4.46 9.85
N GLN A 284 -35.03 4.09 8.66
CA GLN A 284 -34.91 2.69 8.26
C GLN A 284 -33.85 1.93 9.05
N PHE A 285 -32.69 2.57 9.34
CA PHE A 285 -31.66 1.98 10.19
C PHE A 285 -32.13 1.82 11.63
N GLU A 286 -32.78 2.85 12.20
CA GLU A 286 -33.37 2.77 13.54
C GLU A 286 -34.43 1.67 13.65
N GLU A 287 -35.28 1.53 12.64
CA GLU A 287 -36.30 0.48 12.55
C GLU A 287 -35.69 -0.92 12.47
N ARG A 288 -34.63 -1.10 11.66
CA ARG A 288 -33.90 -2.38 11.57
C ARG A 288 -33.29 -2.75 12.92
N ILE A 289 -32.59 -1.83 13.61
CA ILE A 289 -32.00 -2.10 14.93
C ILE A 289 -33.10 -2.43 15.95
N ARG A 290 -34.22 -1.69 15.97
CA ARG A 290 -35.34 -1.97 16.88
C ARG A 290 -35.99 -3.31 16.60
N GLY A 291 -36.12 -3.68 15.34
CA GLY A 291 -36.63 -5.01 14.93
C GLY A 291 -35.69 -6.12 15.41
N LEU A 292 -34.37 -5.97 15.14
CA LEU A 292 -33.34 -6.87 15.59
C LEU A 292 -33.35 -7.06 17.13
N LEU A 293 -33.39 -5.96 17.89
CA LEU A 293 -33.45 -6.00 19.36
C LEU A 293 -34.67 -6.75 19.87
N LYS A 294 -35.86 -6.57 19.24
CA LYS A 294 -37.06 -7.34 19.59
C LYS A 294 -36.90 -8.83 19.32
N GLU A 295 -36.28 -9.22 18.21
CA GLU A 295 -36.02 -10.62 17.91
C GLU A 295 -35.08 -11.26 18.95
N ILE A 296 -34.04 -10.54 19.37
CA ILE A 296 -33.06 -10.99 20.40
C ILE A 296 -33.74 -11.05 21.76
N GLU A 297 -34.49 -10.03 22.16
CA GLU A 297 -35.20 -9.99 23.46
C GLU A 297 -36.22 -11.15 23.60
N ASN A 298 -36.86 -11.53 22.49
CA ASN A 298 -37.80 -12.65 22.46
C ASN A 298 -37.11 -14.04 22.46
N ASN A 299 -35.82 -14.11 22.17
CA ASN A 299 -35.06 -15.35 22.11
C ASN A 299 -33.86 -15.25 23.07
N SER A 300 -34.07 -15.63 24.32
CA SER A 300 -33.05 -15.56 25.39
C SER A 300 -31.81 -16.44 25.15
N ASP A 301 -31.86 -17.29 24.12
CA ASP A 301 -30.76 -18.23 23.83
C ASP A 301 -29.74 -17.64 22.85
N ILE A 302 -29.91 -16.38 22.42
CA ILE A 302 -29.01 -15.71 21.49
C ILE A 302 -27.98 -14.90 22.29
N ILE A 303 -26.69 -15.05 21.92
CA ILE A 303 -25.58 -14.21 22.32
C ILE A 303 -25.10 -13.47 21.06
N VAL A 304 -25.15 -12.15 21.09
CA VAL A 304 -24.71 -11.33 19.96
C VAL A 304 -23.23 -11.04 20.09
N PHE A 305 -22.45 -11.34 19.05
CA PHE A 305 -21.07 -10.89 18.93
C PHE A 305 -21.02 -9.66 18.00
N ILE A 306 -20.35 -8.63 18.44
CA ILE A 306 -20.14 -7.40 17.68
C ILE A 306 -18.64 -7.15 17.62
N ASP A 307 -18.07 -7.40 16.45
CA ASP A 307 -16.70 -7.00 16.18
C ASP A 307 -16.64 -5.49 15.96
N GLU A 308 -15.52 -4.87 16.33
CA GLU A 308 -15.36 -3.41 16.28
C GLU A 308 -16.54 -2.67 16.94
N ILE A 309 -16.91 -3.07 18.17
CA ILE A 309 -18.10 -2.53 18.87
C ILE A 309 -18.09 -1.01 19.02
N HIS A 310 -16.95 -0.35 18.87
CA HIS A 310 -16.84 1.12 18.86
C HIS A 310 -17.60 1.74 17.68
N THR A 311 -17.79 1.01 16.59
CA THR A 311 -18.55 1.46 15.39
C THR A 311 -20.02 1.73 15.69
N ILE A 312 -20.58 1.13 16.75
CA ILE A 312 -21.97 1.38 17.19
C ILE A 312 -22.11 2.84 17.66
N ILE A 313 -21.02 3.43 18.19
CA ILE A 313 -20.97 4.81 18.66
C ILE A 313 -20.60 5.66 17.47
N GLY A 314 -21.56 6.35 16.88
CA GLY A 314 -21.33 7.16 15.68
C GLY A 314 -21.98 6.60 14.41
N ALA A 315 -22.44 5.36 14.40
CA ALA A 315 -23.18 4.82 13.26
C ALA A 315 -24.48 5.60 13.07
N GLY A 316 -24.53 6.41 12.02
CA GLY A 316 -25.70 7.24 11.68
C GLY A 316 -25.67 8.68 12.19
N SER A 317 -24.55 9.20 12.73
CA SER A 317 -24.52 10.53 13.35
C SER A 317 -23.99 11.65 12.46
N THR A 318 -24.86 12.61 12.19
CA THR A 318 -24.55 14.05 12.20
C THR A 318 -24.61 14.58 13.65
N PRO A 319 -23.86 15.64 14.04
CA PRO A 319 -23.89 16.18 15.40
C PRO A 319 -25.32 16.45 15.89
N GLY A 320 -25.76 15.73 16.96
CA GLY A 320 -27.10 15.86 17.54
C GLY A 320 -28.06 14.67 17.29
N SER A 321 -27.61 13.56 16.72
CA SER A 321 -28.44 12.40 16.36
C SER A 321 -28.33 11.23 17.35
N MET A 322 -29.39 10.38 17.41
CA MET A 322 -29.35 9.15 18.21
C MET A 322 -28.49 8.09 17.52
N ASP A 323 -27.41 7.65 18.15
CA ASP A 323 -26.55 6.57 17.72
C ASP A 323 -27.17 5.20 17.98
N ALA A 324 -26.76 4.16 17.24
CA ALA A 324 -27.15 2.78 17.50
C ALA A 324 -26.91 2.37 18.98
N ALA A 325 -25.82 2.89 19.58
CA ALA A 325 -25.54 2.72 21.00
C ALA A 325 -26.67 3.17 21.90
N ASN A 326 -27.31 4.32 21.61
CA ASN A 326 -28.41 4.85 22.42
C ASN A 326 -29.66 4.00 22.35
N ILE A 327 -29.91 3.33 21.23
CA ILE A 327 -31.02 2.39 21.06
C ILE A 327 -30.77 1.08 21.82
N MET A 328 -29.50 0.62 21.85
CA MET A 328 -29.11 -0.63 22.53
C MET A 328 -28.94 -0.47 24.05
N LYS A 329 -28.55 0.73 24.54
CA LYS A 329 -28.34 1.00 25.98
C LYS A 329 -29.45 0.52 26.91
N PRO A 330 -30.76 0.71 26.64
CA PRO A 330 -31.82 0.24 27.54
C PRO A 330 -31.86 -1.29 27.64
N ALA A 331 -31.67 -1.99 26.53
CA ALA A 331 -31.69 -3.47 26.49
C ALA A 331 -30.47 -4.08 27.21
N LEU A 332 -29.27 -3.54 26.97
CA LEU A 332 -28.06 -3.90 27.70
C LEU A 332 -28.17 -3.54 29.20
N ALA A 333 -28.85 -2.46 29.55
CA ALA A 333 -29.06 -2.03 30.92
C ALA A 333 -29.95 -2.98 31.70
N ARG A 334 -31.03 -3.47 31.07
CA ARG A 334 -31.96 -4.42 31.67
C ARG A 334 -31.38 -5.84 31.75
N GLY A 335 -30.32 -6.13 30.95
CA GLY A 335 -29.76 -7.48 30.84
C GLY A 335 -30.64 -8.42 30.02
N THR A 336 -31.55 -7.87 29.20
CA THR A 336 -32.42 -8.63 28.30
C THR A 336 -31.65 -9.19 27.10
N ILE A 337 -30.49 -8.60 26.81
CA ILE A 337 -29.60 -9.01 25.73
C ILE A 337 -28.23 -9.36 26.30
N GLN A 338 -27.64 -10.44 25.82
CA GLN A 338 -26.25 -10.80 26.05
C GLN A 338 -25.41 -10.43 24.83
N CYS A 339 -24.36 -9.64 25.03
CA CYS A 339 -23.48 -9.16 23.98
C CYS A 339 -22.02 -9.41 24.35
N VAL A 340 -21.25 -9.89 23.38
CA VAL A 340 -19.78 -9.95 23.41
C VAL A 340 -19.28 -8.87 22.44
N GLY A 341 -18.49 -7.91 22.93
CA GLY A 341 -17.88 -6.89 22.07
C GLY A 341 -16.40 -7.17 21.87
N ALA A 342 -15.85 -6.78 20.73
CA ALA A 342 -14.40 -6.75 20.50
C ALA A 342 -13.98 -5.34 20.03
N THR A 343 -12.83 -4.85 20.50
CA THR A 343 -12.31 -3.53 20.11
C THR A 343 -10.82 -3.41 20.44
N THR A 344 -10.18 -2.34 19.99
CA THR A 344 -8.82 -1.98 20.40
C THR A 344 -8.82 -1.15 21.69
N LEU A 345 -7.65 -1.03 22.34
CA LEU A 345 -7.54 -0.25 23.59
C LEU A 345 -7.81 1.24 23.34
N ASP A 346 -7.31 1.78 22.24
CA ASP A 346 -7.48 3.21 21.90
C ASP A 346 -8.93 3.54 21.57
N GLU A 347 -9.58 2.69 20.78
CA GLU A 347 -11.00 2.85 20.45
C GLU A 347 -11.89 2.64 21.67
N TYR A 348 -11.53 1.71 22.57
CA TYR A 348 -12.21 1.54 23.86
C TYR A 348 -12.18 2.82 24.67
N ARG A 349 -11.01 3.43 24.84
CA ARG A 349 -10.82 4.70 25.59
C ARG A 349 -11.57 5.86 24.93
N ASN A 350 -11.51 5.93 23.61
CA ASN A 350 -12.08 7.05 22.87
C ASN A 350 -13.60 7.01 22.76
N SER A 351 -14.19 5.83 22.73
CA SER A 351 -15.61 5.63 22.45
C SER A 351 -16.39 5.09 23.66
N ILE A 352 -16.02 3.95 24.23
CA ILE A 352 -16.81 3.26 25.23
C ILE A 352 -16.56 3.79 26.66
N GLU A 353 -15.31 4.07 27.01
CA GLU A 353 -14.92 4.56 28.32
C GLU A 353 -15.48 5.98 28.60
N LYS A 354 -15.59 6.82 27.56
CA LYS A 354 -16.21 8.14 27.66
C LYS A 354 -17.71 8.07 27.92
N ASP A 355 -18.37 6.96 27.57
CA ASP A 355 -19.79 6.74 27.83
C ASP A 355 -19.97 5.88 29.09
N GLY A 356 -20.08 6.51 30.23
CA GLY A 356 -20.20 5.84 31.54
C GLY A 356 -21.43 4.92 31.66
N ALA A 357 -22.42 5.00 30.77
CA ALA A 357 -23.55 4.10 30.73
C ALA A 357 -23.19 2.78 30.07
N LEU A 358 -22.39 2.79 29.02
CA LEU A 358 -21.88 1.59 28.36
C LEU A 358 -20.77 0.94 29.19
N GLU A 359 -19.79 1.72 29.69
CA GLU A 359 -18.68 1.21 30.50
C GLU A 359 -19.16 0.34 31.68
N ARG A 360 -20.19 0.77 32.38
CA ARG A 360 -20.77 0.04 33.52
C ARG A 360 -21.45 -1.30 33.12
N ARG A 361 -21.71 -1.54 31.83
CA ARG A 361 -22.41 -2.72 31.35
C ARG A 361 -21.47 -3.77 30.80
N PHE A 362 -20.32 -3.35 30.34
CA PHE A 362 -19.31 -4.28 29.80
C PHE A 362 -18.24 -4.62 30.87
N GLN A 363 -17.79 -5.87 30.82
CA GLN A 363 -16.68 -6.34 31.65
C GLN A 363 -15.44 -6.56 30.76
N LYS A 364 -14.36 -5.85 31.07
CA LYS A 364 -13.11 -5.89 30.29
C LYS A 364 -12.44 -7.27 30.36
N VAL A 365 -12.02 -7.78 29.21
CA VAL A 365 -11.13 -8.92 29.03
C VAL A 365 -10.00 -8.43 28.15
N ILE A 366 -8.80 -8.31 28.72
CA ILE A 366 -7.62 -7.84 27.99
C ILE A 366 -6.98 -9.04 27.32
N LEU A 367 -6.69 -8.89 26.04
CA LEU A 367 -6.05 -9.89 25.21
C LEU A 367 -4.66 -9.41 24.79
N GLU A 368 -3.64 -10.13 25.25
CA GLU A 368 -2.26 -9.87 24.89
C GLU A 368 -1.86 -10.64 23.62
N PRO A 369 -0.88 -10.14 22.85
CA PRO A 369 -0.30 -10.89 21.73
C PRO A 369 0.21 -12.26 22.20
N THR A 370 0.12 -13.27 21.34
CA THR A 370 0.70 -14.59 21.63
C THR A 370 2.23 -14.55 21.58
N THR A 371 2.85 -15.44 22.35
CA THR A 371 4.30 -15.66 22.25
C THR A 371 4.67 -16.38 20.95
N ALA A 372 5.96 -16.37 20.58
CA ALA A 372 6.44 -17.08 19.40
C ALA A 372 6.14 -18.60 19.47
N ASP A 373 6.31 -19.21 20.64
CA ASP A 373 6.05 -20.65 20.85
C ASP A 373 4.55 -20.97 20.74
N GLU A 374 3.68 -20.16 21.35
CA GLU A 374 2.23 -20.32 21.21
C GLU A 374 1.79 -20.11 19.75
N THR A 375 2.37 -19.15 19.05
CA THR A 375 2.09 -18.90 17.63
C THR A 375 2.49 -20.08 16.77
N LEU A 376 3.64 -20.72 17.04
CA LEU A 376 4.05 -21.92 16.33
C LEU A 376 3.04 -23.06 16.52
N GLN A 377 2.57 -23.28 17.76
CA GLN A 377 1.53 -24.27 18.03
C GLN A 377 0.21 -23.96 17.29
N ILE A 378 -0.15 -22.68 17.18
CA ILE A 378 -1.33 -22.27 16.40
C ILE A 378 -1.12 -22.66 14.94
N LEU A 379 0.02 -22.30 14.32
CA LEU A 379 0.33 -22.63 12.93
C LEU A 379 0.30 -24.15 12.69
N GLU A 380 0.87 -24.95 13.58
CA GLU A 380 0.85 -26.41 13.50
C GLU A 380 -0.58 -26.99 13.49
N ASN A 381 -1.49 -26.40 14.24
CA ASN A 381 -2.89 -26.85 14.31
C ASN A 381 -3.74 -26.41 13.13
N ILE A 382 -3.43 -25.29 12.48
CA ILE A 382 -4.19 -24.79 11.34
C ILE A 382 -3.61 -25.22 9.99
N LYS A 383 -2.36 -25.69 9.95
CA LYS A 383 -1.61 -26.00 8.72
C LYS A 383 -2.38 -26.90 7.77
N ASP A 384 -3.03 -27.97 8.29
CA ASP A 384 -3.74 -28.96 7.47
C ASP A 384 -4.90 -28.36 6.66
N ARG A 385 -5.50 -27.26 7.13
CA ARG A 385 -6.53 -26.53 6.40
C ARG A 385 -5.93 -25.69 5.27
N TYR A 386 -4.83 -25.00 5.54
CA TYR A 386 -4.10 -24.20 4.55
C TYR A 386 -3.45 -25.10 3.50
N GLU A 387 -2.91 -26.27 3.89
CA GLU A 387 -2.40 -27.30 2.98
C GLU A 387 -3.46 -27.81 2.02
N ARG A 388 -4.68 -28.02 2.51
CA ARG A 388 -5.83 -28.40 1.66
C ARG A 388 -6.29 -27.27 0.75
N HIS A 389 -6.24 -26.03 1.25
CA HIS A 389 -6.71 -24.88 0.48
C HIS A 389 -5.76 -24.52 -0.67
N HIS A 390 -4.46 -24.51 -0.39
CA HIS A 390 -3.43 -24.14 -1.36
C HIS A 390 -2.81 -25.31 -2.11
N HIS A 391 -3.18 -26.56 -1.80
CA HIS A 391 -2.58 -27.79 -2.39
C HIS A 391 -1.06 -27.85 -2.24
N VAL A 392 -0.51 -27.41 -1.10
CA VAL A 392 0.90 -27.42 -0.73
C VAL A 392 1.14 -28.25 0.52
N ALA A 393 2.40 -28.51 0.85
CA ALA A 393 2.81 -29.15 2.12
C ALA A 393 3.80 -28.25 2.86
N TYR A 394 3.44 -27.77 4.05
CA TYR A 394 4.33 -26.93 4.86
C TYR A 394 5.32 -27.80 5.64
N THR A 395 6.63 -27.54 5.42
CA THR A 395 7.66 -28.15 6.25
C THR A 395 7.70 -27.54 7.66
N GLU A 396 8.21 -28.26 8.64
CA GLU A 396 8.36 -27.74 10.00
C GLU A 396 9.26 -26.49 10.05
N ASP A 397 10.31 -26.50 9.22
CA ASP A 397 11.22 -25.36 9.09
C ASP A 397 10.52 -24.14 8.49
N ALA A 398 9.56 -24.32 7.55
CA ALA A 398 8.76 -23.23 7.01
C ALA A 398 7.86 -22.61 8.07
N LEU A 399 7.21 -23.43 8.92
CA LEU A 399 6.36 -22.91 10.01
C LEU A 399 7.19 -22.10 11.01
N ARG A 400 8.35 -22.62 11.40
CA ARG A 400 9.29 -21.90 12.29
C ARG A 400 9.80 -20.62 11.64
N ALA A 401 10.06 -20.65 10.33
CA ALA A 401 10.45 -19.46 9.58
C ALA A 401 9.34 -18.41 9.52
N CYS A 402 8.06 -18.80 9.32
CA CYS A 402 6.92 -17.88 9.39
C CYS A 402 6.90 -17.12 10.71
N VAL A 403 7.06 -17.81 11.83
CA VAL A 403 7.07 -17.15 13.15
C VAL A 403 8.31 -16.27 13.33
N LYS A 404 9.51 -16.83 13.12
CA LYS A 404 10.79 -16.13 13.37
C LYS A 404 10.99 -14.92 12.48
N LEU A 405 10.64 -15.02 11.18
CA LEU A 405 10.84 -13.93 10.25
C LEU A 405 9.80 -12.83 10.44
N THR A 406 8.53 -13.18 10.70
CA THR A 406 7.51 -12.17 10.97
C THR A 406 7.68 -11.50 12.33
N GLU A 407 8.19 -12.20 13.35
CA GLU A 407 8.56 -11.58 14.62
C GLU A 407 9.58 -10.47 14.42
N ARG A 408 10.59 -10.76 13.60
CA ARG A 408 11.74 -9.87 13.40
C ARG A 408 11.45 -8.72 12.42
N TYR A 409 10.68 -8.99 11.36
CA TYR A 409 10.56 -8.09 10.22
C TYR A 409 9.19 -7.40 10.08
N VAL A 410 8.12 -7.97 10.64
CA VAL A 410 6.78 -7.39 10.63
C VAL A 410 6.48 -6.80 12.02
N THR A 411 6.58 -5.47 12.13
CA THR A 411 6.45 -4.75 13.42
C THR A 411 5.13 -4.02 13.59
N ASP A 412 4.35 -3.87 12.52
CA ASP A 412 3.08 -3.14 12.48
C ASP A 412 1.87 -3.97 12.88
N ARG A 413 2.04 -5.28 13.05
CA ARG A 413 0.98 -6.23 13.43
C ARG A 413 1.43 -7.12 14.58
N ALA A 414 0.44 -7.60 15.35
CA ALA A 414 0.66 -8.50 16.46
C ALA A 414 0.61 -9.98 16.04
N PHE A 415 1.17 -10.85 16.87
CA PHE A 415 0.95 -12.28 16.77
C PHE A 415 -0.47 -12.66 17.29
N PRO A 416 -1.12 -13.70 16.70
CA PRO A 416 -0.62 -14.64 15.68
C PRO A 416 -0.83 -14.20 14.23
N ASP A 417 -1.61 -13.16 13.98
CA ASP A 417 -2.12 -12.73 12.67
C ASP A 417 -0.99 -12.60 11.61
N LYS A 418 0.08 -11.88 11.92
CA LYS A 418 1.20 -11.69 10.99
C LYS A 418 1.88 -12.99 10.56
N ALA A 419 1.87 -14.03 11.41
CA ALA A 419 2.45 -15.32 11.05
C ALA A 419 1.49 -16.17 10.23
N ILE A 420 0.18 -16.04 10.48
CA ILE A 420 -0.88 -16.68 9.70
C ILE A 420 -0.94 -16.07 8.30
N ASP A 421 -0.88 -14.73 8.19
CA ASP A 421 -0.82 -14.04 6.89
C ASP A 421 0.39 -14.51 6.06
N ALA A 422 1.56 -14.64 6.68
CA ALA A 422 2.74 -15.14 6.00
C ALA A 422 2.57 -16.60 5.53
N LEU A 423 1.94 -17.45 6.34
CA LEU A 423 1.63 -18.83 5.98
C LEU A 423 0.69 -18.90 4.77
N ASP A 424 -0.38 -18.09 4.79
CA ASP A 424 -1.38 -18.02 3.72
C ASP A 424 -0.78 -17.52 2.40
N GLU A 425 -0.04 -16.41 2.45
CA GLU A 425 0.57 -15.80 1.29
C GLU A 425 1.65 -16.69 0.66
N VAL A 426 2.44 -17.41 1.47
CA VAL A 426 3.43 -18.37 0.98
C VAL A 426 2.75 -19.54 0.28
N GLY A 427 1.69 -20.09 0.88
CA GLY A 427 0.91 -21.17 0.27
C GLY A 427 0.35 -20.76 -1.09
N ALA A 428 -0.29 -19.60 -1.15
CA ALA A 428 -0.83 -19.05 -2.39
C ALA A 428 0.26 -18.84 -3.46
N LYS A 429 1.41 -18.30 -3.07
CA LYS A 429 2.54 -18.07 -4.00
C LYS A 429 3.09 -19.37 -4.58
N VAL A 430 3.36 -20.36 -3.73
CA VAL A 430 3.90 -21.66 -4.16
C VAL A 430 2.91 -22.37 -5.06
N HIS A 431 1.62 -22.33 -4.72
CA HIS A 431 0.56 -22.86 -5.56
C HIS A 431 0.57 -22.22 -6.96
N LEU A 432 0.56 -20.90 -7.05
CA LEU A 432 0.54 -20.17 -8.32
C LEU A 432 1.79 -20.38 -9.18
N GLN A 433 2.95 -20.58 -8.57
CA GLN A 433 4.21 -20.82 -9.29
C GLN A 433 4.27 -22.20 -9.93
N HIS A 434 3.52 -23.18 -9.40
CA HIS A 434 3.59 -24.59 -9.84
C HIS A 434 2.26 -25.08 -10.45
N VAL A 435 1.35 -24.17 -10.81
CA VAL A 435 0.13 -24.52 -11.53
C VAL A 435 0.50 -24.89 -12.97
N GLU A 436 0.85 -26.15 -13.21
CA GLU A 436 0.90 -26.71 -14.57
C GLU A 436 -0.50 -27.27 -14.90
N VAL A 437 -1.13 -26.68 -15.92
CA VAL A 437 -2.40 -27.20 -16.42
C VAL A 437 -2.12 -28.58 -17.04
N PRO A 438 -2.81 -29.65 -16.60
CA PRO A 438 -2.63 -30.97 -17.17
C PRO A 438 -2.78 -30.95 -18.70
N PRO A 439 -1.89 -31.62 -19.45
CA PRO A 439 -1.96 -31.63 -20.91
C PRO A 439 -3.31 -32.14 -21.44
N ALA A 440 -3.98 -33.00 -20.69
CA ALA A 440 -5.33 -33.50 -21.02
C ALA A 440 -6.40 -32.40 -21.07
N ILE A 441 -6.32 -31.39 -20.18
CA ILE A 441 -7.24 -30.24 -20.16
C ILE A 441 -6.96 -29.35 -21.38
N VAL A 442 -5.68 -29.04 -21.64
CA VAL A 442 -5.26 -28.22 -22.80
C VAL A 442 -5.67 -28.88 -24.12
N GLU A 443 -5.61 -30.21 -24.22
CA GLU A 443 -5.99 -30.97 -25.41
C GLU A 443 -7.52 -30.93 -25.61
N LYS A 444 -8.30 -31.09 -24.53
CA LYS A 444 -9.75 -30.97 -24.57
C LYS A 444 -10.25 -29.57 -24.86
N GLU A 445 -9.57 -28.52 -24.36
CA GLU A 445 -9.88 -27.13 -24.73
C GLU A 445 -9.69 -26.89 -26.24
N LYS A 446 -8.61 -27.43 -26.83
CA LYS A 446 -8.39 -27.35 -28.28
C LYS A 446 -9.47 -28.09 -29.07
N GLU A 447 -9.86 -29.32 -28.66
CA GLU A 447 -10.95 -30.06 -29.27
C GLU A 447 -12.28 -29.29 -29.21
N LEU A 448 -12.54 -28.60 -28.06
CA LEU A 448 -13.74 -27.79 -27.87
C LEU A 448 -13.75 -26.57 -28.81
N ASP A 449 -12.63 -25.87 -28.93
CA ASP A 449 -12.50 -24.72 -29.84
C ASP A 449 -12.62 -25.14 -31.32
N GLU A 450 -12.06 -26.28 -31.70
CA GLU A 450 -12.25 -26.83 -33.03
C GLU A 450 -13.72 -27.20 -33.29
N ALA A 451 -14.41 -27.80 -32.33
CA ALA A 451 -15.83 -28.13 -32.43
C ALA A 451 -16.70 -26.87 -32.57
N LYS A 452 -16.40 -25.81 -31.81
CA LYS A 452 -17.02 -24.49 -31.94
C LYS A 452 -16.83 -23.88 -33.31
N LEU A 453 -15.61 -23.93 -33.86
CA LEU A 453 -15.30 -23.41 -35.20
C LEU A 453 -16.02 -24.20 -36.30
N LYS A 454 -16.03 -25.55 -36.21
CA LYS A 454 -16.72 -26.45 -37.16
C LYS A 454 -18.22 -26.21 -37.12
N LYS A 455 -18.81 -26.00 -35.94
CA LYS A 455 -20.21 -25.62 -35.76
C LYS A 455 -20.54 -24.30 -36.45
N GLN A 456 -19.73 -23.25 -36.24
CA GLN A 456 -19.91 -21.94 -36.89
C GLN A 456 -19.85 -22.06 -38.42
N ASN A 457 -18.88 -22.81 -38.94
CA ASN A 457 -18.75 -23.03 -40.39
C ASN A 457 -19.95 -23.83 -40.96
N ALA A 458 -20.47 -24.80 -40.22
CA ALA A 458 -21.64 -25.55 -40.63
C ALA A 458 -22.94 -24.68 -40.69
N VAL A 459 -23.06 -23.72 -39.74
CA VAL A 459 -24.17 -22.75 -39.73
C VAL A 459 -24.04 -21.76 -40.91
N VAL A 460 -22.84 -21.25 -41.19
CA VAL A 460 -22.62 -20.37 -42.35
C VAL A 460 -22.93 -21.07 -43.65
N ASN A 461 -22.62 -22.35 -43.76
CA ASN A 461 -22.93 -23.19 -44.95
C ASN A 461 -24.36 -23.74 -44.97
N GLN A 462 -25.25 -23.29 -44.06
CA GLN A 462 -26.63 -23.70 -43.93
C GLN A 462 -26.86 -25.20 -43.75
N ASN A 463 -25.86 -25.93 -43.26
CA ASN A 463 -25.96 -27.35 -43.00
C ASN A 463 -26.33 -27.58 -41.51
N TYR A 464 -27.62 -27.46 -41.21
CA TYR A 464 -28.15 -27.51 -39.85
C TYR A 464 -28.04 -28.89 -39.17
N GLU A 465 -28.01 -29.98 -39.93
CA GLU A 465 -27.80 -31.32 -39.38
C GLU A 465 -26.39 -31.52 -38.85
N LEU A 466 -25.38 -31.07 -39.62
CA LEU A 466 -23.99 -31.04 -39.19
C LEU A 466 -23.75 -30.05 -38.01
N ALA A 467 -24.43 -28.93 -38.01
CA ALA A 467 -24.37 -27.97 -36.91
C ALA A 467 -24.95 -28.52 -35.62
N ALA A 468 -26.03 -29.34 -35.70
CA ALA A 468 -26.58 -30.02 -34.54
C ALA A 468 -25.63 -31.07 -33.97
N ASN A 469 -25.01 -31.89 -34.82
CA ASN A 469 -24.00 -32.88 -34.41
C ASN A 469 -22.78 -32.20 -33.70
N TYR A 470 -22.29 -31.08 -34.21
CA TYR A 470 -21.20 -30.34 -33.55
C TYR A 470 -21.65 -29.67 -32.28
N ARG A 471 -22.90 -29.27 -32.14
CA ARG A 471 -23.45 -28.77 -30.86
C ARG A 471 -23.50 -29.86 -29.80
N ASP A 472 -23.93 -31.07 -30.16
CA ASP A 472 -23.97 -32.19 -29.22
C ASP A 472 -22.54 -32.60 -28.81
N MET A 473 -21.59 -32.56 -29.74
CA MET A 473 -20.18 -32.77 -29.45
C MET A 473 -19.61 -31.68 -28.53
N GLN A 474 -19.97 -30.41 -28.76
CA GLN A 474 -19.57 -29.28 -27.88
C GLN A 474 -20.06 -29.48 -26.44
N VAL A 475 -21.36 -29.80 -26.26
CA VAL A 475 -21.94 -30.01 -24.91
C VAL A 475 -21.27 -31.19 -24.19
N ARG A 476 -20.92 -32.24 -24.95
CA ARG A 476 -20.21 -33.38 -24.38
C ARG A 476 -18.79 -33.03 -23.95
N LEU A 477 -18.04 -32.29 -24.78
CA LEU A 477 -16.68 -31.84 -24.47
C LEU A 477 -16.68 -30.83 -23.31
N GLU A 478 -17.66 -29.94 -23.23
CA GLU A 478 -17.83 -29.00 -22.11
C GLU A 478 -18.05 -29.76 -20.79
N LYS A 479 -18.83 -30.83 -20.81
CA LYS A 479 -19.05 -31.67 -19.62
C LYS A 479 -17.82 -32.46 -19.22
N GLU A 480 -17.09 -33.07 -20.17
CA GLU A 480 -15.85 -33.78 -19.93
C GLU A 480 -14.76 -32.80 -19.37
N LEU A 481 -14.72 -31.59 -19.87
CA LEU A 481 -13.81 -30.55 -19.42
C LEU A 481 -14.16 -30.04 -18.02
N GLU A 482 -15.43 -29.95 -17.69
CA GLU A 482 -15.91 -29.60 -16.35
C GLU A 482 -15.54 -30.70 -15.33
N GLU A 483 -15.71 -31.98 -15.71
CA GLU A 483 -15.32 -33.13 -14.88
C GLU A 483 -13.78 -33.17 -14.67
N LEU A 484 -12.98 -32.97 -15.72
CA LEU A 484 -11.51 -32.91 -15.64
C LEU A 484 -11.02 -31.70 -14.82
N ASN A 485 -11.64 -30.54 -14.98
CA ASN A 485 -11.32 -29.36 -14.18
C ASN A 485 -11.69 -29.57 -12.70
N HIS A 486 -12.79 -30.28 -12.44
CA HIS A 486 -13.18 -30.63 -11.07
C HIS A 486 -12.21 -31.64 -10.46
N GLU A 487 -11.79 -32.65 -11.20
CA GLU A 487 -10.75 -33.61 -10.76
C GLU A 487 -9.40 -32.92 -10.54
N TRP A 488 -9.03 -31.98 -11.38
CA TRP A 488 -7.78 -31.21 -11.24
C TRP A 488 -7.84 -30.25 -10.06
N ALA A 489 -8.97 -29.58 -9.85
CA ALA A 489 -9.15 -28.60 -8.76
C ALA A 489 -9.34 -29.26 -7.39
N PHE A 490 -9.96 -30.45 -7.33
CA PHE A 490 -10.35 -31.10 -6.08
C PHE A 490 -9.83 -32.53 -5.93
N GLY A 491 -9.08 -33.04 -6.91
CA GLY A 491 -8.45 -34.37 -6.86
C GLY A 491 -7.36 -34.42 -5.80
N ASP A 492 -7.35 -35.51 -5.02
CA ASP A 492 -6.30 -35.81 -4.01
C ASP A 492 -4.98 -36.14 -4.75
N ASN A 493 -4.33 -35.14 -5.32
CA ASN A 493 -3.01 -35.30 -5.90
C ASN A 493 -1.99 -35.39 -4.76
N ASP A 494 -1.41 -36.58 -4.57
CA ASP A 494 -0.33 -36.92 -3.64
C ASP A 494 0.97 -36.12 -3.88
N ASN A 495 0.98 -35.20 -4.85
CA ASN A 495 2.15 -34.45 -5.29
C ASN A 495 2.09 -32.97 -4.82
N ARG A 496 1.84 -32.78 -3.52
CA ARG A 496 1.85 -31.43 -2.92
C ARG A 496 3.27 -30.86 -2.94
N GLN A 497 3.42 -29.65 -3.44
CA GLN A 497 4.72 -28.97 -3.45
C GLN A 497 5.13 -28.59 -2.02
N PRO A 498 6.36 -28.93 -1.59
CA PRO A 498 6.82 -28.55 -0.25
C PRO A 498 7.14 -27.05 -0.19
N VAL A 499 6.60 -26.39 0.82
CA VAL A 499 6.97 -25.03 1.20
C VAL A 499 8.15 -25.10 2.15
N THR A 500 9.24 -24.41 1.81
CA THR A 500 10.47 -24.38 2.61
C THR A 500 10.73 -22.99 3.21
N GLU A 501 11.73 -22.87 4.07
CA GLU A 501 12.16 -21.59 4.65
C GLU A 501 12.46 -20.52 3.59
N LYS A 502 12.93 -20.96 2.40
CA LYS A 502 13.31 -20.06 1.32
C LYS A 502 12.10 -19.31 0.74
N GLU A 503 11.01 -20.02 0.47
CA GLU A 503 9.77 -19.41 -0.05
C GLU A 503 9.16 -18.47 0.99
N VAL A 504 9.23 -18.85 2.29
CA VAL A 504 8.80 -17.98 3.40
C VAL A 504 9.62 -16.69 3.43
N ALA A 505 10.94 -16.79 3.30
CA ALA A 505 11.82 -15.62 3.28
C ALA A 505 11.54 -14.71 2.08
N GLU A 506 11.17 -15.29 0.91
CA GLU A 506 10.74 -14.50 -0.24
C GLU A 506 9.47 -13.71 0.00
N VAL A 507 8.47 -14.34 0.61
CA VAL A 507 7.19 -13.68 0.89
C VAL A 507 7.36 -12.61 1.95
N VAL A 508 8.03 -12.90 3.06
CA VAL A 508 8.32 -11.88 4.08
C VAL A 508 9.13 -10.72 3.50
N SER A 509 10.00 -10.99 2.52
CA SER A 509 10.72 -9.93 1.79
C SER A 509 9.77 -9.04 0.97
N ILE A 510 8.75 -9.62 0.33
CA ILE A 510 7.74 -8.87 -0.43
C ILE A 510 6.86 -8.06 0.53
N MET A 511 6.37 -8.67 1.61
CA MET A 511 5.52 -8.03 2.62
C MET A 511 6.19 -6.81 3.28
N THR A 512 7.49 -6.90 3.56
CA THR A 512 8.22 -5.90 4.34
C THR A 512 9.08 -4.96 3.49
N GLY A 513 9.30 -5.31 2.21
CA GLY A 513 10.27 -4.61 1.35
C GLY A 513 11.73 -4.85 1.72
N VAL A 514 12.02 -5.78 2.65
CA VAL A 514 13.37 -6.10 3.11
C VAL A 514 13.89 -7.33 2.37
N PRO A 515 15.08 -7.32 1.76
CA PRO A 515 15.61 -8.49 1.06
C PRO A 515 16.05 -9.60 2.03
N VAL A 516 15.08 -10.27 2.67
CA VAL A 516 15.29 -11.28 3.73
C VAL A 516 16.13 -12.45 3.24
N GLN A 517 15.97 -12.88 1.99
CA GLN A 517 16.79 -13.94 1.38
C GLN A 517 18.28 -13.60 1.34
N ARG A 518 18.61 -12.35 1.04
CA ARG A 518 19.99 -11.89 1.03
C ARG A 518 20.60 -11.83 2.42
N MET A 519 19.77 -11.87 3.48
CA MET A 519 20.20 -11.75 4.87
C MET A 519 20.42 -13.09 5.58
N ALA A 520 19.81 -14.20 5.15
CA ALA A 520 19.88 -15.48 5.86
C ALA A 520 21.12 -16.33 5.53
N GLU A 521 21.45 -16.54 4.27
CA GLU A 521 22.52 -17.48 3.89
C GLU A 521 23.88 -16.84 3.57
N THR A 522 23.90 -15.59 3.11
CA THR A 522 25.12 -14.89 2.67
C THR A 522 25.56 -13.75 3.58
N GLU A 523 24.79 -13.47 4.64
CA GLU A 523 25.04 -12.31 5.50
C GLU A 523 26.47 -12.31 6.09
N GLY A 524 26.95 -13.45 6.56
CA GLY A 524 28.29 -13.56 7.13
C GLY A 524 29.41 -13.37 6.09
N VAL A 525 29.23 -13.89 4.87
CA VAL A 525 30.23 -13.76 3.78
C VAL A 525 30.15 -12.36 3.17
N ARG A 526 28.94 -11.85 2.95
CA ARG A 526 28.71 -10.51 2.37
C ARG A 526 29.15 -9.40 3.33
N LEU A 527 28.83 -9.52 4.62
CA LEU A 527 29.29 -8.56 5.62
C LEU A 527 30.83 -8.55 5.77
N LYS A 528 31.51 -9.70 5.58
CA LYS A 528 32.98 -9.72 5.48
C LYS A 528 33.49 -8.96 4.27
N GLY A 529 32.76 -8.94 3.14
CA GLY A 529 33.08 -8.18 1.94
C GLY A 529 32.76 -6.66 2.04
N MET A 530 31.92 -6.25 3.00
CA MET A 530 31.41 -4.88 3.12
C MET A 530 32.52 -3.82 3.14
N ALA A 531 33.59 -4.06 3.90
CA ALA A 531 34.67 -3.12 3.98
C ALA A 531 35.35 -2.89 2.62
N ASN A 532 35.57 -3.96 1.83
CA ASN A 532 36.21 -3.87 0.53
C ASN A 532 35.33 -3.16 -0.50
N GLU A 533 34.04 -3.46 -0.52
CA GLU A 533 33.09 -2.83 -1.44
C GLU A 533 32.94 -1.33 -1.14
N LEU A 534 32.81 -0.97 0.14
CA LEU A 534 32.75 0.44 0.55
C LEU A 534 34.06 1.20 0.29
N LYS A 535 35.23 0.56 0.42
CA LYS A 535 36.53 1.17 0.08
C LYS A 535 36.68 1.44 -1.41
N GLN A 536 36.05 0.62 -2.27
CA GLN A 536 36.05 0.86 -3.72
C GLN A 536 35.15 2.05 -4.09
N ALA A 537 34.05 2.25 -3.34
CA ALA A 537 33.09 3.32 -3.60
C ALA A 537 33.49 4.66 -2.96
N VAL A 538 34.08 4.63 -1.76
CA VAL A 538 34.44 5.82 -0.98
C VAL A 538 35.97 5.91 -0.83
N VAL A 539 36.56 6.90 -1.44
CA VAL A 539 37.99 7.06 -1.57
C VAL A 539 38.60 7.71 -0.32
N ALA A 540 39.77 7.24 0.08
CA ALA A 540 40.64 7.81 1.14
C ALA A 540 40.01 7.87 2.56
N GLN A 541 39.05 7.00 2.86
CA GLN A 541 38.40 6.91 4.17
C GLN A 541 38.45 5.48 4.76
N ASP A 542 39.54 4.76 4.49
CA ASP A 542 39.68 3.33 4.86
C ASP A 542 39.51 3.10 6.36
N ALA A 543 40.13 3.93 7.20
CA ALA A 543 40.06 3.84 8.66
C ALA A 543 38.62 4.07 9.19
N ALA A 544 37.89 5.01 8.56
CA ALA A 544 36.50 5.29 8.89
C ALA A 544 35.59 4.09 8.54
N ILE A 545 35.76 3.52 7.35
CA ILE A 545 35.03 2.36 6.85
C ILE A 545 35.29 1.13 7.74
N GLU A 546 36.55 0.85 8.09
CA GLU A 546 36.90 -0.29 8.96
C GLU A 546 36.27 -0.22 10.34
N LYS A 547 36.31 0.96 10.99
CA LYS A 547 35.68 1.15 12.30
C LYS A 547 34.18 0.94 12.24
N MET A 548 33.51 1.53 11.25
CA MET A 548 32.08 1.38 11.04
C MET A 548 31.70 -0.08 10.79
N THR A 549 32.43 -0.75 9.90
CA THR A 549 32.15 -2.15 9.54
C THR A 549 32.35 -3.06 10.75
N LYS A 550 33.40 -2.88 11.54
CA LYS A 550 33.64 -3.66 12.78
C LYS A 550 32.50 -3.51 13.77
N ALA A 551 31.99 -2.30 13.97
CA ALA A 551 30.87 -2.05 14.87
C ALA A 551 29.57 -2.70 14.38
N ILE A 552 29.26 -2.60 13.08
CA ILE A 552 28.09 -3.26 12.49
C ILE A 552 28.20 -4.79 12.61
N LEU A 553 29.36 -5.35 12.30
CA LEU A 553 29.60 -6.80 12.44
C LEU A 553 29.42 -7.28 13.87
N ARG A 554 29.96 -6.56 14.86
CA ARG A 554 29.82 -6.89 16.30
C ARG A 554 28.34 -6.96 16.70
N ASN A 555 27.52 -6.04 16.20
CA ASN A 555 26.10 -6.02 16.50
C ASN A 555 25.34 -7.16 15.82
N ARG A 556 25.67 -7.45 14.57
CA ARG A 556 24.99 -8.53 13.80
C ARG A 556 25.27 -9.93 14.32
N VAL A 557 26.44 -10.16 14.94
CA VAL A 557 26.77 -11.43 15.59
C VAL A 557 25.99 -11.64 16.90
N GLY A 558 25.19 -10.66 17.34
CA GLY A 558 24.36 -10.78 18.54
C GLY A 558 25.10 -10.46 19.85
N LEU A 559 26.26 -9.83 19.79
CA LEU A 559 27.03 -9.44 20.97
C LEU A 559 26.55 -8.13 21.62
N LYS A 560 25.56 -7.46 21.03
CA LYS A 560 24.95 -6.23 21.56
C LYS A 560 23.57 -6.52 22.13
N GLU A 561 23.11 -5.69 23.06
CA GLU A 561 21.76 -5.77 23.61
C GLU A 561 20.70 -5.65 22.51
N PRO A 562 19.63 -6.46 22.55
CA PRO A 562 18.65 -6.54 21.45
C PRO A 562 17.79 -5.29 21.28
N ASN A 563 17.75 -4.42 22.29
CA ASN A 563 16.91 -3.22 22.32
C ASN A 563 17.59 -1.96 21.72
N HIS A 564 18.76 -2.10 21.09
CA HIS A 564 19.47 -0.97 20.50
C HIS A 564 19.41 -0.99 18.98
N PRO A 565 19.55 0.18 18.29
CA PRO A 565 19.73 0.24 16.84
C PRO A 565 20.92 -0.60 16.36
N ILE A 566 20.92 -1.01 15.09
CA ILE A 566 22.00 -1.82 14.47
C ILE A 566 23.37 -1.12 14.64
N GLY A 567 23.41 0.20 14.56
CA GLY A 567 24.62 0.96 14.78
C GLY A 567 24.29 2.44 14.95
N VAL A 568 25.04 3.09 15.85
CA VAL A 568 24.92 4.52 16.12
C VAL A 568 26.28 5.17 15.95
N PHE A 569 26.41 5.98 14.90
CA PHE A 569 27.67 6.55 14.48
C PHE A 569 27.63 8.08 14.46
N MET A 570 28.71 8.69 14.90
CA MET A 570 28.94 10.12 14.70
C MET A 570 30.08 10.30 13.70
N PHE A 571 29.79 10.89 12.53
CA PHE A 571 30.74 11.19 11.47
C PHE A 571 31.24 12.62 11.60
N LEU A 572 32.55 12.76 11.88
CA LEU A 572 33.22 14.04 12.11
C LEU A 572 34.15 14.35 10.99
N GLY A 573 34.26 15.60 10.60
CA GLY A 573 35.21 16.03 9.61
C GLY A 573 34.72 17.22 8.77
N PRO A 574 35.62 17.77 7.92
CA PRO A 574 35.31 18.91 7.07
C PRO A 574 34.11 18.63 6.14
N THR A 575 33.58 19.69 5.56
CA THR A 575 32.55 19.56 4.52
C THR A 575 33.16 18.93 3.25
N GLY A 576 32.40 18.10 2.51
CA GLY A 576 32.83 17.57 1.21
C GLY A 576 33.85 16.43 1.24
N VAL A 577 34.11 15.78 2.40
CA VAL A 577 35.02 14.62 2.53
C VAL A 577 34.31 13.26 2.36
N GLY A 578 33.01 13.24 2.05
CA GLY A 578 32.26 12.00 1.73
C GLY A 578 31.39 11.45 2.87
N LYS A 579 31.13 12.18 3.98
CA LYS A 579 30.30 11.70 5.11
C LYS A 579 28.91 11.21 4.67
N THR A 580 28.15 12.07 4.01
CA THR A 580 26.80 11.76 3.50
C THR A 580 26.85 10.70 2.38
N TYR A 581 27.92 10.69 1.59
CA TYR A 581 28.11 9.71 0.51
C TYR A 581 28.36 8.30 1.05
N LEU A 582 29.16 8.17 2.13
CA LEU A 582 29.35 6.88 2.81
C LEU A 582 28.03 6.34 3.38
N ALA A 583 27.20 7.20 3.98
CA ALA A 583 25.90 6.81 4.48
C ALA A 583 24.99 6.30 3.35
N LYS A 584 24.99 6.96 2.18
CA LYS A 584 24.25 6.55 1.00
C LYS A 584 24.73 5.18 0.47
N LYS A 585 26.06 4.99 0.36
CA LYS A 585 26.62 3.71 -0.09
C LYS A 585 26.38 2.57 0.90
N LEU A 586 26.37 2.87 2.19
CA LEU A 586 26.00 1.91 3.22
C LEU A 586 24.53 1.49 3.09
N ALA A 587 23.59 2.42 2.80
CA ALA A 587 22.18 2.11 2.57
C ALA A 587 22.02 1.18 1.37
N GLN A 588 22.67 1.49 0.26
CA GLN A 588 22.68 0.66 -0.94
C GLN A 588 23.22 -0.76 -0.66
N PHE A 589 24.31 -0.85 0.12
CA PHE A 589 24.93 -2.12 0.48
C PHE A 589 24.02 -2.95 1.41
N MET A 590 23.57 -2.35 2.53
CA MET A 590 22.82 -3.08 3.57
C MET A 590 21.40 -3.42 3.14
N PHE A 591 20.71 -2.47 2.52
CA PHE A 591 19.26 -2.57 2.25
C PHE A 591 18.91 -2.62 0.76
N GLY A 592 19.89 -2.55 -0.13
CA GLY A 592 19.73 -2.76 -1.57
C GLY A 592 19.13 -1.58 -2.34
N SER A 593 18.78 -0.47 -1.67
CA SER A 593 18.19 0.71 -2.31
C SER A 593 18.75 2.00 -1.71
N ASP A 594 18.92 3.01 -2.56
CA ASP A 594 19.25 4.38 -2.13
C ASP A 594 18.09 5.01 -1.33
N ASP A 595 16.85 4.56 -1.57
CA ASP A 595 15.63 5.02 -0.88
C ASP A 595 15.53 4.55 0.58
N ALA A 596 16.39 3.61 0.98
CA ALA A 596 16.53 3.22 2.38
C ALA A 596 17.29 4.25 3.23
N LEU A 597 17.71 5.38 2.66
CA LEU A 597 18.32 6.49 3.38
C LEU A 597 17.28 7.55 3.75
N ILE A 598 16.96 7.65 5.04
CA ILE A 598 16.12 8.72 5.61
C ILE A 598 17.05 9.86 6.05
N ARG A 599 17.12 10.91 5.23
CA ARG A 599 17.90 12.10 5.57
C ARG A 599 17.03 13.16 6.25
N VAL A 600 17.53 13.68 7.36
CA VAL A 600 16.95 14.80 8.10
C VAL A 600 18.03 15.85 8.32
N ASP A 601 17.80 17.08 7.88
CA ASP A 601 18.70 18.20 8.06
C ASP A 601 18.39 18.89 9.40
N MET A 602 19.33 18.82 10.33
CA MET A 602 19.14 19.39 11.68
C MET A 602 19.15 20.91 11.71
N SER A 603 19.54 21.58 10.64
CA SER A 603 19.42 23.04 10.53
C SER A 603 17.97 23.51 10.48
N GLU A 604 17.02 22.64 10.15
CA GLU A 604 15.57 22.94 10.22
C GLU A 604 15.02 22.85 11.66
N TYR A 605 15.77 22.26 12.59
CA TYR A 605 15.34 21.95 13.97
C TYR A 605 16.13 22.72 15.03
N THR A 606 16.45 23.96 14.74
CA THR A 606 17.16 24.87 15.64
C THR A 606 16.28 25.44 16.75
N GLU A 607 14.98 25.49 16.54
CA GLU A 607 13.98 26.02 17.47
C GLU A 607 13.20 24.92 18.19
N SER A 608 12.82 25.14 19.44
CA SER A 608 12.15 24.14 20.26
C SER A 608 10.80 23.67 19.71
N PHE A 609 10.05 24.56 19.04
CA PHE A 609 8.75 24.20 18.44
C PHE A 609 8.89 23.32 17.19
N ASN A 610 10.01 23.40 16.47
CA ASN A 610 10.24 22.56 15.29
C ASN A 610 10.51 21.09 15.67
N VAL A 611 10.91 20.83 16.92
CA VAL A 611 11.18 19.45 17.39
C VAL A 611 9.91 18.59 17.33
N SER A 612 8.73 19.17 17.57
CA SER A 612 7.45 18.47 17.45
C SER A 612 7.18 17.96 16.02
N ARG A 613 7.76 18.59 14.99
CA ARG A 613 7.64 18.10 13.60
C ARG A 613 8.40 16.80 13.36
N LEU A 614 9.42 16.48 14.18
CA LEU A 614 10.12 15.19 14.07
C LEU A 614 9.26 14.02 14.55
N VAL A 615 8.53 14.23 15.65
CA VAL A 615 7.81 13.18 16.36
C VAL A 615 6.31 13.23 16.11
N GLY A 616 5.79 14.37 15.69
CA GLY A 616 4.38 14.67 15.54
C GLY A 616 3.89 15.65 16.62
N ALA A 617 2.90 16.47 16.28
CA ALA A 617 2.27 17.39 17.22
C ALA A 617 1.32 16.62 18.15
N PRO A 618 1.21 17.01 19.44
CA PRO A 618 0.21 16.44 20.33
C PRO A 618 -1.21 16.77 19.89
N PRO A 619 -2.22 16.00 20.34
CA PRO A 619 -3.63 16.25 20.00
C PRO A 619 -4.05 17.69 20.28
N GLY A 620 -4.73 18.31 19.31
CA GLY A 620 -5.23 19.68 19.42
C GLY A 620 -4.29 20.78 18.91
N TYR A 621 -3.09 20.45 18.43
CA TYR A 621 -2.18 21.39 17.79
C TYR A 621 -2.20 21.24 16.26
N VAL A 622 -1.88 22.32 15.55
CA VAL A 622 -1.79 22.34 14.08
C VAL A 622 -0.70 21.36 13.62
N GLY A 623 -1.04 20.50 12.65
CA GLY A 623 -0.12 19.45 12.15
C GLY A 623 -0.24 18.10 12.86
N TYR A 624 -1.22 17.88 13.72
CA TYR A 624 -1.48 16.60 14.38
C TYR A 624 -1.76 15.46 13.38
N GLU A 625 -2.52 15.73 12.31
CA GLU A 625 -2.88 14.73 11.30
C GLU A 625 -1.71 14.35 10.37
N GLU A 626 -0.71 15.21 10.24
CA GLU A 626 0.44 14.96 9.35
C GLU A 626 1.44 13.95 9.91
N GLY A 627 1.39 13.65 11.22
CA GLY A 627 2.36 12.79 11.89
C GLY A 627 3.76 13.39 11.98
N GLY A 628 4.71 12.68 12.61
CA GLY A 628 6.10 13.14 12.72
C GLY A 628 6.93 12.79 11.48
N GLN A 629 7.71 13.73 10.96
CA GLN A 629 8.52 13.51 9.75
C GLN A 629 9.53 12.38 9.89
N LEU A 630 10.16 12.22 11.06
CA LEU A 630 11.08 11.13 11.32
C LEU A 630 10.34 9.83 11.64
N THR A 631 9.39 9.89 12.58
CA THR A 631 8.66 8.71 13.05
C THR A 631 7.85 8.03 11.95
N GLU A 632 7.15 8.79 11.10
CA GLU A 632 6.40 8.24 9.97
C GLU A 632 7.29 7.63 8.89
N ARG A 633 8.45 8.25 8.58
CA ARG A 633 9.39 7.69 7.60
C ARG A 633 10.00 6.38 8.10
N VAL A 634 10.38 6.31 9.38
CA VAL A 634 10.93 5.08 9.97
C VAL A 634 9.86 4.02 10.10
N ARG A 635 8.62 4.37 10.46
CA ARG A 635 7.49 3.43 10.51
C ARG A 635 7.22 2.78 9.15
N ARG A 636 7.30 3.58 8.07
CA ARG A 636 7.12 3.08 6.69
C ARG A 636 8.33 2.29 6.18
N LYS A 637 9.53 2.61 6.67
CA LYS A 637 10.80 1.96 6.28
C LYS A 637 11.60 1.62 7.53
N PRO A 638 11.22 0.57 8.27
CA PRO A 638 11.90 0.20 9.53
C PRO A 638 13.34 -0.29 9.31
N TYR A 639 13.67 -0.72 8.10
CA TYR A 639 15.02 -1.10 7.67
C TYR A 639 15.63 0.03 6.86
N SER A 640 16.23 1.01 7.55
CA SER A 640 16.76 2.20 6.92
C SER A 640 17.99 2.74 7.63
N ILE A 641 18.69 3.60 6.93
CA ILE A 641 19.72 4.45 7.55
C ILE A 641 19.09 5.81 7.83
N VAL A 642 19.08 6.18 9.10
CA VAL A 642 18.66 7.51 9.54
C VAL A 642 19.88 8.40 9.60
N LEU A 643 19.98 9.34 8.66
CA LEU A 643 21.06 10.32 8.58
C LEU A 643 20.59 11.67 9.14
N LEU A 644 21.12 12.04 10.31
CA LEU A 644 20.90 13.33 10.93
C LEU A 644 22.08 14.25 10.54
N ASP A 645 21.84 15.10 9.55
CA ASP A 645 22.90 15.95 8.98
C ASP A 645 23.06 17.23 9.81
N GLU A 646 24.30 17.66 10.07
CA GLU A 646 24.67 18.86 10.84
C GLU A 646 24.06 18.90 12.27
N ILE A 647 24.25 17.79 13.01
CA ILE A 647 23.63 17.57 14.34
C ILE A 647 24.00 18.68 15.36
N GLU A 648 25.11 19.37 15.20
CA GLU A 648 25.53 20.49 16.05
C GLU A 648 24.58 21.70 15.98
N LYS A 649 23.70 21.78 14.97
CA LYS A 649 22.72 22.85 14.81
C LYS A 649 21.39 22.56 15.51
N ALA A 650 21.18 21.32 15.90
CA ALA A 650 19.93 20.88 16.52
C ALA A 650 19.69 21.54 17.88
N HIS A 651 18.43 21.83 18.18
CA HIS A 651 18.01 22.26 19.51
C HIS A 651 18.26 21.18 20.58
N GLY A 652 18.53 21.57 21.84
CA GLY A 652 18.80 20.64 22.94
C GLY A 652 17.76 19.53 23.13
N ASN A 653 16.49 19.81 22.87
CA ASN A 653 15.39 18.82 22.99
C ASN A 653 15.52 17.67 21.98
N VAL A 654 16.16 17.86 20.84
CA VAL A 654 16.40 16.78 19.88
C VAL A 654 17.29 15.71 20.49
N PHE A 655 18.33 16.10 21.26
CA PHE A 655 19.21 15.15 21.93
C PHE A 655 18.48 14.32 22.99
N ASN A 656 17.53 14.92 23.72
CA ASN A 656 16.69 14.20 24.68
C ASN A 656 15.82 13.14 24.02
N LEU A 657 15.25 13.44 22.85
CA LEU A 657 14.49 12.46 22.05
C LEU A 657 15.40 11.35 21.52
N LEU A 658 16.60 11.72 21.05
CA LEU A 658 17.55 10.75 20.53
C LEU A 658 18.04 9.81 21.63
N LEU A 659 18.23 10.27 22.88
CA LEU A 659 18.60 9.39 23.99
C LEU A 659 17.63 8.22 24.15
N GLN A 660 16.33 8.45 24.03
CA GLN A 660 15.32 7.39 24.09
C GLN A 660 15.52 6.36 22.95
N VAL A 661 15.79 6.86 21.74
CA VAL A 661 16.06 5.97 20.58
C VAL A 661 17.35 5.18 20.77
N LEU A 662 18.39 5.81 21.34
CA LEU A 662 19.69 5.19 21.53
C LEU A 662 19.69 4.13 22.64
N ASP A 663 18.85 4.29 23.68
CA ASP A 663 18.77 3.39 24.81
C ASP A 663 17.78 2.24 24.60
N GLU A 664 16.56 2.56 24.14
CA GLU A 664 15.47 1.61 24.05
C GLU A 664 15.21 1.13 22.61
N GLY A 665 15.86 1.72 21.61
CA GLY A 665 15.61 1.45 20.20
C GLY A 665 14.19 1.80 19.76
N ARG A 666 13.49 2.65 20.51
CA ARG A 666 12.09 3.01 20.27
C ARG A 666 11.87 4.49 20.50
N LEU A 667 10.86 5.05 19.84
CA LEU A 667 10.44 6.43 20.01
C LEU A 667 8.92 6.51 20.00
N THR A 668 8.34 7.16 20.99
CA THR A 668 6.89 7.39 21.03
C THR A 668 6.56 8.61 20.17
N ASP A 669 5.66 8.46 19.20
CA ASP A 669 5.20 9.56 18.36
C ASP A 669 4.18 10.47 19.09
N GLY A 670 3.81 11.59 18.46
CA GLY A 670 2.82 12.52 19.00
C GLY A 670 1.43 11.92 19.23
N ASN A 671 1.14 10.77 18.60
CA ASN A 671 -0.10 10.03 18.73
C ASN A 671 -0.03 8.93 19.83
N GLY A 672 1.09 8.82 20.53
CA GLY A 672 1.32 7.79 21.55
C GLY A 672 1.74 6.43 20.99
N ARG A 673 2.03 6.31 19.67
CA ARG A 673 2.45 5.07 19.04
C ARG A 673 3.95 4.86 19.22
N LEU A 674 4.36 3.63 19.53
CA LEU A 674 5.77 3.23 19.60
C LEU A 674 6.31 2.95 18.19
N VAL A 675 7.33 3.70 17.78
CA VAL A 675 8.05 3.52 16.51
C VAL A 675 9.37 2.81 16.80
N ASP A 676 9.62 1.72 16.08
CA ASP A 676 10.77 0.84 16.28
C ASP A 676 11.98 1.29 15.45
N PHE A 677 13.12 1.57 16.12
CA PHE A 677 14.39 1.94 15.51
C PHE A 677 15.46 0.85 15.64
N ARG A 678 15.14 -0.33 16.23
CA ARG A 678 16.11 -1.40 16.44
C ARG A 678 16.73 -1.95 15.16
N ASN A 679 16.02 -1.85 14.06
CA ASN A 679 16.47 -2.29 12.74
C ASN A 679 17.07 -1.15 11.89
N THR A 680 17.29 0.03 12.47
CA THR A 680 17.90 1.17 11.77
C THR A 680 19.38 1.29 12.10
N VAL A 681 20.12 1.94 11.20
CA VAL A 681 21.46 2.48 11.47
C VAL A 681 21.35 3.98 11.58
N ILE A 682 21.76 4.55 12.71
CA ILE A 682 21.70 5.99 12.95
C ILE A 682 23.07 6.58 12.69
N ILE A 683 23.14 7.54 11.78
CA ILE A 683 24.35 8.26 11.43
C ILE A 683 24.12 9.76 11.67
N MET A 684 24.93 10.36 12.49
CA MET A 684 24.94 11.79 12.74
C MET A 684 26.17 12.41 12.11
N THR A 685 26.03 13.47 11.32
CA THR A 685 27.19 14.17 10.78
C THR A 685 27.42 15.47 11.53
N SER A 686 28.67 15.81 11.75
CA SER A 686 29.04 17.06 12.38
C SER A 686 30.35 17.66 11.78
N ASN A 687 30.40 18.97 11.76
CA ASN A 687 31.56 19.76 11.41
C ASN A 687 32.30 20.31 12.65
N ALA A 688 31.90 19.83 13.84
CA ALA A 688 32.53 20.26 15.12
C ALA A 688 34.03 20.03 15.10
N GLY A 689 34.78 20.98 15.63
CA GLY A 689 36.24 20.92 15.71
C GLY A 689 37.01 21.39 14.47
N THR A 690 36.35 21.47 13.30
CA THR A 690 37.05 21.90 12.06
C THR A 690 37.49 23.37 12.09
N ARG A 691 36.72 24.23 12.75
CA ARG A 691 37.12 25.66 12.96
C ARG A 691 38.32 25.77 13.85
N GLN A 692 38.40 25.02 14.91
CA GLN A 692 39.51 25.03 15.86
C GLN A 692 40.79 24.46 15.23
N LEU A 693 40.70 23.47 14.38
CA LEU A 693 41.81 22.98 13.56
C LEU A 693 42.39 24.07 12.63
N LYS A 694 41.56 24.92 12.05
CA LYS A 694 41.96 26.04 11.20
C LYS A 694 42.61 27.15 11.98
N GLU A 695 42.18 27.45 13.17
CA GLU A 695 42.77 28.45 14.07
C GLU A 695 44.12 27.99 14.58
N PHE A 696 44.31 26.70 14.83
CA PHE A 696 45.59 26.12 15.25
C PHE A 696 46.65 26.09 14.13
N GLY A 697 46.24 25.85 12.89
CA GLY A 697 47.14 25.92 11.73
C GLY A 697 47.65 27.34 11.42
N ARG A 698 47.08 28.37 12.05
CA ARG A 698 47.50 29.77 11.96
C ARG A 698 48.31 30.27 13.20
N GLY A 699 48.43 29.45 14.27
CA GLY A 699 49.05 29.83 15.53
C GLY A 699 50.56 29.56 15.56
N VAL A 700 51.31 30.59 15.78
CA VAL A 700 52.69 30.75 16.25
C VAL A 700 53.46 29.42 16.46
N GLY A 701 54.33 29.06 15.51
CA GLY A 701 55.39 28.06 15.69
C GLY A 701 55.58 27.05 14.56
N PHE A 702 54.70 26.97 13.57
CA PHE A 702 54.92 26.15 12.38
C PHE A 702 55.19 27.03 11.16
N ASN A 703 56.50 27.30 10.94
CA ASN A 703 57.02 27.93 9.74
C ASN A 703 57.00 26.91 8.60
N THR A 704 55.88 26.79 7.90
CA THR A 704 55.87 26.20 6.57
C THR A 704 55.07 27.13 5.67
N GLY A 705 55.82 28.00 5.02
CA GLY A 705 55.34 28.74 3.86
C GLY A 705 54.95 27.78 2.76
N GLY A 706 53.71 27.84 2.35
CA GLY A 706 53.24 27.16 1.16
C GLY A 706 52.58 25.80 1.42
N ALA A 707 51.27 25.74 1.12
CA ALA A 707 50.48 24.52 1.00
C ALA A 707 50.12 23.76 2.31
N LEU A 708 49.23 24.36 3.12
CA LEU A 708 48.44 23.63 4.10
C LEU A 708 47.51 22.65 3.35
N GLY A 709 47.84 21.38 3.28
CA GLY A 709 46.94 20.37 2.80
C GLY A 709 47.55 19.06 2.32
N LEU A 710 48.81 18.98 2.00
CA LEU A 710 49.25 17.86 1.16
C LEU A 710 50.17 16.83 1.84
N ASN A 711 50.70 17.07 3.09
CA ASN A 711 51.50 16.06 3.81
C ASN A 711 51.39 16.25 5.33
N MET A 712 50.32 15.74 5.94
CA MET A 712 50.20 15.61 7.40
C MET A 712 50.89 14.35 7.90
N ASN A 713 51.85 14.48 8.81
CA ASN A 713 52.47 13.35 9.53
C ASN A 713 51.44 12.68 10.48
N GLU A 714 51.65 11.41 10.83
CA GLU A 714 50.72 10.67 11.71
C GLU A 714 50.50 11.33 13.06
N LYS A 715 51.54 11.98 13.60
CA LYS A 715 51.44 12.76 14.85
C LYS A 715 50.51 13.96 14.73
N ASP A 716 50.46 14.60 13.60
CA ASP A 716 49.56 15.74 13.34
C ASP A 716 48.10 15.27 13.23
N LYS A 717 47.89 14.08 12.69
CA LYS A 717 46.57 13.43 12.62
C LYS A 717 46.02 13.02 14.00
N GLU A 718 46.91 12.51 14.89
CA GLU A 718 46.55 12.18 16.29
C GLU A 718 46.22 13.43 17.10
N TYR A 719 46.97 14.49 16.92
CA TYR A 719 46.73 15.77 17.59
C TYR A 719 45.42 16.41 17.10
N ALA A 720 45.15 16.37 15.80
CA ALA A 720 43.90 16.82 15.22
C ALA A 720 42.70 16.03 15.82
N ARG A 721 42.81 14.72 15.97
CA ARG A 721 41.78 13.85 16.59
C ARG A 721 41.55 14.25 18.07
N ALA A 722 42.61 14.56 18.84
CA ALA A 722 42.47 15.00 20.23
C ALA A 722 41.75 16.36 20.35
N ILE A 723 42.00 17.30 19.45
CA ILE A 723 41.30 18.60 19.40
C ILE A 723 39.82 18.39 19.08
N ILE A 724 39.51 17.56 18.09
CA ILE A 724 38.14 17.23 17.71
C ILE A 724 37.41 16.63 18.91
N GLN A 725 38.00 15.67 19.60
CA GLN A 725 37.42 15.02 20.75
C GLN A 725 37.15 15.98 21.91
N LYS A 726 38.06 16.92 22.16
CA LYS A 726 37.89 18.00 23.15
C LYS A 726 36.80 18.99 22.76
N SER A 727 36.62 19.24 21.46
CA SER A 727 35.52 20.08 20.93
C SER A 727 34.16 19.42 21.12
N LEU A 728 34.07 18.12 20.89
CA LEU A 728 32.85 17.34 21.09
C LEU A 728 32.40 17.37 22.54
N SER A 729 33.32 17.14 23.48
CA SER A 729 32.98 17.13 24.91
C SER A 729 32.49 18.49 25.42
N LYS A 730 32.75 19.59 24.67
CA LYS A 730 32.20 20.91 24.98
C LYS A 730 30.78 21.14 24.38
N GLN A 731 30.45 20.49 23.29
CA GLN A 731 29.17 20.70 22.57
C GLN A 731 28.10 19.72 22.94
N PHE A 732 28.46 18.48 23.27
CA PHE A 732 27.54 17.39 23.53
C PHE A 732 27.66 16.90 24.97
N ALA A 733 26.56 16.58 25.60
CA ALA A 733 26.57 16.01 26.94
C ALA A 733 27.30 14.65 26.96
N PRO A 734 28.10 14.37 28.03
CA PRO A 734 28.81 13.09 28.15
C PRO A 734 27.90 11.87 28.03
N GLU A 735 26.67 11.99 28.55
CA GLU A 735 25.64 10.96 28.46
C GLU A 735 25.31 10.57 27.01
N PHE A 736 25.13 11.55 26.15
CA PHE A 736 24.87 11.34 24.74
C PHE A 736 26.07 10.70 24.02
N LEU A 737 27.29 11.17 24.29
CA LEU A 737 28.49 10.63 23.67
C LEU A 737 28.77 9.17 24.06
N ASN A 738 28.41 8.76 25.29
CA ASN A 738 28.58 7.39 25.76
C ASN A 738 27.62 6.40 25.15
N ARG A 739 26.53 6.86 24.49
CA ARG A 739 25.54 6.01 23.80
C ARG A 739 25.89 5.76 22.34
N LEU A 740 26.92 6.41 21.82
CA LEU A 740 27.44 6.20 20.47
C LEU A 740 28.25 4.91 20.43
N ASP A 741 28.05 4.09 19.39
CA ASP A 741 28.87 2.91 19.15
C ASP A 741 30.30 3.29 18.77
N GLU A 742 30.44 4.27 17.86
CA GLU A 742 31.74 4.75 17.41
C GLU A 742 31.67 6.23 16.97
N ILE A 743 32.71 6.96 17.27
CA ILE A 743 32.98 8.30 16.73
C ILE A 743 33.99 8.15 15.61
N ILE A 744 33.58 8.45 14.39
CA ILE A 744 34.32 8.19 13.16
C ILE A 744 34.80 9.54 12.58
N THR A 745 36.10 9.71 12.54
CA THR A 745 36.75 10.92 11.95
C THR A 745 37.05 10.69 10.49
N PHE A 746 36.66 11.62 9.64
CA PHE A 746 36.97 11.67 8.22
C PHE A 746 38.19 12.56 8.00
N ASP A 747 39.17 12.03 7.31
CA ASP A 747 40.39 12.76 6.97
C ASP A 747 40.14 13.70 5.78
N GLN A 748 41.02 14.71 5.65
CA GLN A 748 41.03 15.59 4.47
C GLN A 748 41.49 14.81 3.24
N LEU A 749 40.93 15.16 2.09
CA LEU A 749 41.26 14.54 0.81
C LEU A 749 42.56 15.13 0.28
N ASP A 750 43.47 14.26 -0.14
CA ASP A 750 44.68 14.64 -0.87
C ASP A 750 44.45 14.70 -2.39
N LEU A 751 45.44 15.14 -3.15
CA LEU A 751 45.30 15.30 -4.60
C LEU A 751 45.07 13.95 -5.32
N GLU A 752 45.68 12.88 -4.81
CA GLU A 752 45.48 11.52 -5.38
C GLU A 752 44.05 11.02 -5.16
N ALA A 753 43.52 11.28 -3.95
CA ALA A 753 42.12 10.94 -3.65
C ALA A 753 41.15 11.73 -4.53
N ILE A 754 41.41 13.00 -4.78
CA ILE A 754 40.58 13.84 -5.64
C ILE A 754 40.57 13.30 -7.07
N ASN A 755 41.72 12.92 -7.62
CA ASN A 755 41.82 12.34 -8.95
C ASN A 755 41.01 11.01 -9.04
N ARG A 756 41.09 10.16 -8.01
CA ARG A 756 40.27 8.95 -7.95
C ARG A 756 38.74 9.25 -7.88
N ILE A 757 38.37 10.32 -7.17
CA ILE A 757 36.96 10.75 -7.10
C ILE A 757 36.49 11.24 -8.48
N ILE A 758 37.36 11.99 -9.20
CA ILE A 758 37.09 12.40 -10.59
C ILE A 758 36.85 11.17 -11.47
N ASP A 759 37.68 10.14 -11.39
CA ASP A 759 37.53 8.92 -12.16
C ASP A 759 36.19 8.20 -11.87
N ILE A 760 35.73 8.23 -10.61
CA ILE A 760 34.42 7.66 -10.23
C ILE A 760 33.25 8.48 -10.79
N GLU A 761 33.32 9.81 -10.70
CA GLU A 761 32.27 10.70 -11.23
C GLU A 761 32.22 10.66 -12.77
N LEU A 762 33.35 10.58 -13.42
CA LEU A 762 33.45 10.48 -14.88
C LEU A 762 32.93 9.18 -15.44
N LYS A 763 32.87 8.07 -14.68
CA LYS A 763 32.30 6.80 -15.17
C LYS A 763 30.87 6.97 -15.68
N GLY A 764 30.06 7.77 -14.99
CA GLY A 764 28.71 8.09 -15.41
C GLY A 764 28.66 8.92 -16.71
N LEU A 765 29.64 9.82 -16.88
CA LEU A 765 29.76 10.62 -18.09
C LEU A 765 30.23 9.76 -19.27
N TYR A 766 31.23 8.91 -19.11
CA TYR A 766 31.70 8.00 -20.15
C TYR A 766 30.54 7.14 -20.68
N LYS A 767 29.72 6.56 -19.81
CA LYS A 767 28.57 5.78 -20.24
C LYS A 767 27.55 6.60 -21.02
N ARG A 768 27.23 7.83 -20.57
CA ARG A 768 26.29 8.70 -21.29
C ARG A 768 26.79 9.11 -22.68
N VAL A 769 28.09 9.36 -22.79
CA VAL A 769 28.71 9.71 -24.08
C VAL A 769 28.77 8.48 -25.01
N GLU A 770 29.02 7.30 -24.45
CA GLU A 770 28.99 6.04 -25.19
C GLU A 770 27.57 5.70 -25.66
N ASP A 771 26.53 5.93 -24.83
CA ASP A 771 25.11 5.79 -25.19
C ASP A 771 24.69 6.75 -26.35
N LEU A 772 25.41 7.90 -26.49
CA LEU A 772 25.23 8.84 -27.60
C LEU A 772 26.01 8.43 -28.86
N GLY A 773 26.79 7.36 -28.80
CA GLY A 773 27.56 6.84 -29.94
C GLY A 773 28.95 7.44 -30.11
N TYR A 774 29.53 8.08 -29.08
CA TYR A 774 30.88 8.63 -29.10
C TYR A 774 31.77 7.97 -28.04
N HIS A 775 33.10 7.98 -28.26
CA HIS A 775 34.06 7.56 -27.25
C HIS A 775 34.73 8.79 -26.61
N LEU A 776 34.85 8.77 -25.27
CA LEU A 776 35.47 9.89 -24.54
C LEU A 776 36.76 9.45 -23.88
N GLU A 777 37.83 10.17 -24.13
CA GLU A 777 39.10 10.03 -23.43
C GLU A 777 39.53 11.37 -22.78
N ILE A 778 39.93 11.32 -21.52
CA ILE A 778 40.35 12.51 -20.78
C ILE A 778 41.78 12.29 -20.31
N THR A 779 42.70 13.18 -20.73
CA THR A 779 44.14 13.09 -20.38
C THR A 779 44.35 13.29 -18.87
N PRO A 780 45.46 12.72 -18.28
CA PRO A 780 45.81 12.97 -16.89
C PRO A 780 46.01 14.44 -16.55
N GLU A 781 46.48 15.23 -17.50
CA GLU A 781 46.70 16.67 -17.36
C GLU A 781 45.37 17.44 -17.27
N ALA A 782 44.39 17.08 -18.08
CA ALA A 782 43.03 17.60 -18.00
C ALA A 782 42.35 17.25 -16.66
N LYS A 783 42.51 16.01 -16.18
CA LYS A 783 42.02 15.59 -14.87
C LYS A 783 42.63 16.39 -13.72
N ASN A 784 43.94 16.60 -13.75
CA ASN A 784 44.64 17.41 -12.75
C ASN A 784 44.19 18.88 -12.79
N PHE A 785 43.89 19.42 -13.96
CA PHE A 785 43.32 20.75 -14.12
C PHE A 785 41.93 20.84 -13.46
N VAL A 786 41.05 19.93 -13.77
CA VAL A 786 39.71 19.87 -13.14
C VAL A 786 39.83 19.66 -11.62
N ALA A 787 40.75 18.83 -11.17
CA ALA A 787 41.07 18.65 -9.74
C ALA A 787 41.46 19.97 -9.07
N SER A 788 42.34 20.72 -9.69
CA SER A 788 42.82 22.01 -9.14
C SER A 788 41.71 23.08 -9.07
N LYS A 789 40.79 23.09 -10.03
CA LYS A 789 39.66 24.04 -10.05
C LYS A 789 38.46 23.58 -9.25
N GLY A 790 38.28 22.25 -9.10
CA GLY A 790 37.16 21.63 -8.39
C GLY A 790 37.43 21.33 -6.92
N TYR A 791 38.63 21.54 -6.41
CA TYR A 791 38.97 21.36 -5.00
C TYR A 791 39.06 22.69 -4.28
N ASP A 792 38.36 22.80 -3.18
CA ASP A 792 38.46 23.93 -2.26
C ASP A 792 38.75 23.42 -0.84
N VAL A 793 39.74 24.01 -0.16
CA VAL A 793 40.11 23.61 1.21
C VAL A 793 38.96 23.75 2.23
N GLN A 794 38.00 24.61 1.93
CA GLN A 794 36.81 24.80 2.80
C GLN A 794 35.66 23.87 2.48
N PHE A 795 35.45 23.59 1.21
CA PHE A 795 34.28 22.85 0.70
C PHE A 795 34.62 21.41 0.26
N GLY A 796 35.91 21.02 0.33
CA GLY A 796 36.36 19.70 -0.08
C GLY A 796 36.10 19.39 -1.55
N ALA A 797 35.66 18.18 -1.85
CA ALA A 797 35.31 17.73 -3.20
C ALA A 797 33.90 18.17 -3.66
N ARG A 798 33.17 18.96 -2.88
CA ARG A 798 31.79 19.38 -3.23
C ARG A 798 31.70 20.20 -4.53
N PRO A 799 32.64 21.13 -4.83
CA PRO A 799 32.66 21.88 -6.07
C PRO A 799 33.08 21.05 -7.30
N LEU A 800 33.64 19.84 -7.11
CA LEU A 800 34.19 19.02 -8.16
C LEU A 800 33.16 18.65 -9.25
N LYS A 801 31.95 18.30 -8.83
CA LYS A 801 30.88 18.00 -9.77
C LYS A 801 30.51 19.18 -10.67
N ARG A 802 30.54 20.39 -10.10
CA ARG A 802 30.31 21.62 -10.87
C ARG A 802 31.48 21.92 -11.80
N ALA A 803 32.72 21.64 -11.35
CA ALA A 803 33.89 21.79 -12.19
C ALA A 803 33.88 20.81 -13.38
N ILE A 804 33.48 19.55 -13.17
CA ILE A 804 33.29 18.59 -14.25
C ILE A 804 32.24 19.10 -15.22
N GLN A 805 31.10 19.58 -14.73
CA GLN A 805 30.04 20.14 -15.56
C GLN A 805 30.56 21.31 -16.41
N THR A 806 31.11 22.32 -15.79
CA THR A 806 31.56 23.56 -16.48
C THR A 806 32.71 23.34 -17.43
N TYR A 807 33.71 22.52 -17.06
CA TYR A 807 34.93 22.38 -17.87
C TYR A 807 34.91 21.17 -18.81
N ILE A 808 34.06 20.16 -18.57
CA ILE A 808 34.02 18.97 -19.41
C ILE A 808 32.65 18.83 -20.11
N GLU A 809 31.53 18.83 -19.39
CA GLU A 809 30.21 18.59 -19.96
C GLU A 809 29.78 19.73 -20.91
N ASP A 810 30.01 21.00 -20.52
CA ASP A 810 29.68 22.16 -21.35
C ASP A 810 30.53 22.17 -22.63
N LEU A 811 31.84 21.85 -22.52
CA LEU A 811 32.75 21.78 -23.68
C LEU A 811 32.37 20.63 -24.63
N LEU A 812 31.96 19.47 -24.10
CA LEU A 812 31.44 18.33 -24.88
C LEU A 812 30.13 18.71 -25.60
N ALA A 813 29.23 19.39 -24.90
CA ALA A 813 27.95 19.79 -25.44
C ALA A 813 28.12 20.74 -26.65
N GLU A 814 29.01 21.74 -26.54
CA GLU A 814 29.33 22.63 -27.65
C GLU A 814 29.87 21.87 -28.85
N ARG A 815 30.74 20.87 -28.63
CA ARG A 815 31.32 20.10 -29.74
C ARG A 815 30.32 19.12 -30.38
N ILE A 816 29.52 18.46 -29.62
CA ILE A 816 28.49 17.54 -30.14
C ILE A 816 27.41 18.33 -30.95
N LEU A 817 27.11 19.55 -30.52
CA LEU A 817 26.13 20.41 -31.21
C LEU A 817 26.71 21.09 -32.47
N SER A 818 28.02 21.14 -32.69
CA SER A 818 28.63 21.78 -33.87
C SER A 818 28.56 20.95 -35.14
N ASP A 819 27.96 19.75 -35.11
CA ASP A 819 27.85 18.80 -36.24
C ASP A 819 29.20 18.43 -36.91
N GLU A 820 30.32 18.65 -36.24
CA GLU A 820 31.65 18.35 -36.75
C GLU A 820 32.10 16.91 -36.48
N LEU A 821 31.37 16.19 -35.60
CA LEU A 821 31.70 14.85 -35.09
C LEU A 821 30.88 13.77 -35.82
N ALA A 822 31.54 12.74 -36.31
CA ALA A 822 30.86 11.54 -36.82
C ALA A 822 30.57 10.53 -35.71
N LEU A 823 29.48 9.78 -35.84
CA LEU A 823 29.16 8.69 -34.90
C LEU A 823 30.27 7.64 -34.89
N GLY A 824 30.83 7.36 -33.73
CA GLY A 824 31.98 6.44 -33.54
C GLY A 824 33.31 7.16 -33.32
N ASP A 825 33.36 8.47 -33.39
CA ASP A 825 34.63 9.22 -33.17
C ASP A 825 35.01 9.23 -31.68
N THR A 826 36.33 9.28 -31.44
CA THR A 826 36.90 9.41 -30.10
C THR A 826 37.20 10.87 -29.80
N ILE A 827 36.55 11.39 -28.76
CA ILE A 827 36.72 12.76 -28.29
C ILE A 827 37.81 12.76 -27.20
N VAL A 828 38.95 13.38 -27.45
CA VAL A 828 40.05 13.50 -26.47
C VAL A 828 40.04 14.89 -25.87
N ILE A 829 39.84 14.99 -24.55
CA ILE A 829 39.93 16.25 -23.79
C ILE A 829 41.34 16.38 -23.20
N ASP A 830 42.03 17.47 -23.55
CA ASP A 830 43.37 17.75 -23.09
C ASP A 830 43.50 19.19 -22.58
N LYS A 831 44.51 19.44 -21.75
CA LYS A 831 44.83 20.81 -21.27
C LYS A 831 45.58 21.59 -22.36
N CYS A 832 45.16 22.84 -22.64
CA CYS A 832 45.92 23.74 -23.52
C CYS A 832 47.26 24.11 -22.90
N PRO A 833 48.39 24.00 -23.64
CA PRO A 833 49.72 24.34 -23.09
C PRO A 833 49.85 25.81 -22.71
N ASP A 834 49.22 26.73 -23.46
CA ASP A 834 49.39 28.19 -23.34
C ASP A 834 48.24 28.89 -22.62
N LYS A 835 47.17 28.20 -22.27
CA LYS A 835 45.96 28.75 -21.60
C LYS A 835 45.51 27.88 -20.43
N GLU A 836 44.93 28.49 -19.42
CA GLU A 836 44.23 27.80 -18.32
C GLU A 836 42.82 27.33 -18.76
N GLU A 837 42.74 26.63 -19.90
CA GLU A 837 41.49 26.09 -20.47
C GLU A 837 41.72 24.68 -20.98
N LEU A 838 40.63 23.88 -21.08
CA LEU A 838 40.63 22.57 -21.71
C LEU A 838 40.29 22.71 -23.19
N SER A 839 40.84 21.84 -24.02
CA SER A 839 40.56 21.81 -25.46
C SER A 839 40.20 20.37 -25.87
N VAL A 840 39.35 20.26 -26.88
CA VAL A 840 39.03 18.99 -27.51
C VAL A 840 39.97 18.75 -28.68
N LYS A 841 40.63 17.59 -28.68
CA LYS A 841 41.36 17.07 -29.81
C LYS A 841 40.56 15.93 -30.45
N GLU A 842 40.28 16.03 -31.72
CA GLU A 842 39.58 14.98 -32.47
C GLU A 842 40.60 13.95 -32.93
N THR A 843 40.26 12.67 -32.67
CA THR A 843 40.99 11.56 -33.28
C THR A 843 39.95 10.81 -34.13
N THR A 844 39.93 11.03 -35.41
CA THR A 844 39.14 10.23 -36.33
C THR A 844 39.56 8.78 -36.21
N ALA A 845 38.60 7.87 -36.00
CA ALA A 845 38.86 6.45 -36.04
C ALA A 845 39.37 6.11 -37.45
N SER A 846 40.64 5.66 -37.52
CA SER A 846 41.29 5.19 -38.75
C SER A 846 40.77 3.84 -39.15
#